data_443b2c31033119907cae1b4294b45cd1
#
_entry.id   443b2c31033119907cae1b4294b45cd1
#
_cell.length_a   1.000
_cell.length_b   1.000
_cell.length_c   1.000
_cell.angle_alpha   90.00
_cell.angle_beta   90.00
_cell.angle_gamma   90.00
#
_symmetry.space_group_name_H-M   'P 1'
#
loop_
_entity.id
_entity.type
_entity.pdbx_description
1 polymer ?
#
loop_
_entity_poly.entity_id
_entity_poly.type
_entity_poly.pdbx_seq_one_letter_code
_entity_poly.pdbx_strand_id
1 'polypeptide(L)'
;VRTGYAAIADEWVPIKPGTDGALLLAINHEIIKQGLFDRDFLSKYSNSPDLVNADEESDTFGMFIRSIMDIEKECVEPENKMWWDRHTDQEVPSHTTGADPRLMGEFKLDDGTTVKPSFQLLKERVEKYTPEWAAEITGISADTIRRLAHEMGIVARDETVELPIPWTDTWGNEHKSVTGNPVSFHAMRGLAAHSNGFQTIRSLGILMTLLGTIDRPGGFRHKAPFPRPIPPCAKPPKSPEDVQPGSPLEGMPLGFPASPEDLFVDDQGGPVRLDKGFSWEYPLSVHGLMHNAITNAWRGDPYPIDTLMLFMANMAWNSSMNTSRVREMLTDKKEDGEYKIPFLIVCDTFHSETIAFADIVLPDTTYLERYDAMSMLDRPISEFQGPADSVRVPVVPPKGECRPFQDVIVELGSRLKLPRFMNLDGTRKFKDYKDLVINFETELGSGIGFLAGWRGKNGDKSMRGEPNPNQWEMYAKNDCVFQYELPKSYQYMRNWNQGYLNWAQDHSLIKHTDPINIHVYSEILQKFRLAAEGKRKGRQPPDHLRERVRLHFDPLPFYSEPLETLTIDKDTYPLNAITQRPMAMYHSWDSQNAWLRQIHSHNYLVMSPSVGEENGFGDGDWIWVESAHGKVRCMCRFSESVEPGTVWTWNAIGKASGSWGLDDKANESKKGFLLNHLITEEIPAATGEGVCSNSDPITGQAGWYDLRVRVYKAGDDEPKETSPQFETMKRVPGMEPARGLWQSFAKGLLNGVSNNGSSNEKG
;
A
#
# COMPACT_ATOMS: atom_id res chain seq x y z
N VAL A 1 -10.58 13.07 13.75
CA VAL A 1 -12.02 12.97 13.44
C VAL A 1 -12.66 11.85 14.25
N ARG A 2 -13.79 12.14 14.91
CA ARG A 2 -14.56 11.17 15.69
C ARG A 2 -15.40 10.30 14.74
N THR A 3 -14.90 9.11 14.44
CA THR A 3 -15.55 8.16 13.52
C THR A 3 -16.61 7.30 14.23
N GLY A 4 -17.25 6.38 13.48
CA GLY A 4 -18.20 5.42 14.04
C GLY A 4 -17.64 4.56 15.17
N TYR A 5 -16.36 4.18 15.11
CA TYR A 5 -15.69 3.45 16.20
C TYR A 5 -15.63 4.27 17.51
N ALA A 6 -15.41 5.57 17.39
CA ALA A 6 -15.38 6.44 18.55
C ALA A 6 -16.75 6.54 19.27
N ALA A 7 -17.85 6.14 18.63
CA ALA A 7 -19.17 6.10 19.25
C ALA A 7 -19.34 4.92 20.21
N ILE A 8 -18.54 3.88 20.08
CA ILE A 8 -18.57 2.67 20.91
C ILE A 8 -17.29 2.48 21.73
N ALA A 9 -16.32 3.36 21.57
CA ALA A 9 -15.07 3.35 22.34
C ALA A 9 -15.29 3.98 23.72
N ASP A 10 -14.57 3.48 24.72
CA ASP A 10 -14.54 4.07 26.07
C ASP A 10 -13.92 5.47 26.03
N GLU A 11 -12.94 5.67 25.16
CA GLU A 11 -12.24 6.93 25.01
C GLU A 11 -11.91 7.23 23.55
N TRP A 12 -12.09 8.48 23.15
CA TRP A 12 -11.59 9.01 21.89
C TRP A 12 -10.40 9.92 22.15
N VAL A 13 -9.23 9.54 21.64
CA VAL A 13 -8.00 10.32 21.72
C VAL A 13 -7.71 10.92 20.33
N PRO A 14 -7.97 12.22 20.15
CA PRO A 14 -7.71 12.89 18.87
C PRO A 14 -6.22 13.04 18.62
N ILE A 15 -5.81 12.88 17.36
CA ILE A 15 -4.42 13.02 16.91
C ILE A 15 -4.36 13.88 15.65
N LYS A 16 -3.31 14.67 15.51
CA LYS A 16 -3.03 15.38 14.26
C LYS A 16 -2.69 14.41 13.15
N PRO A 17 -3.29 14.52 11.95
CA PRO A 17 -2.98 13.63 10.81
C PRO A 17 -1.47 13.59 10.50
N GLY A 18 -0.96 12.39 10.19
CA GLY A 18 0.45 12.16 9.84
C GLY A 18 1.42 12.12 11.02
N THR A 19 0.92 12.20 12.27
CA THR A 19 1.77 12.17 13.47
C THR A 19 1.66 10.88 14.28
N ASP A 20 0.96 9.90 13.77
CA ASP A 20 0.76 8.58 14.42
C ASP A 20 2.09 7.90 14.76
N GLY A 21 3.11 8.05 13.90
CA GLY A 21 4.45 7.52 14.14
C GLY A 21 5.10 8.09 15.40
N ALA A 22 4.87 9.37 15.70
CA ALA A 22 5.39 9.99 16.92
C ALA A 22 4.72 9.42 18.17
N LEU A 23 3.41 9.23 18.15
CA LEU A 23 2.66 8.58 19.23
C LEU A 23 3.16 7.16 19.49
N LEU A 24 3.28 6.35 18.43
CA LEU A 24 3.70 4.95 18.53
C LEU A 24 5.14 4.81 19.06
N LEU A 25 6.04 5.68 18.63
CA LEU A 25 7.42 5.68 19.15
C LEU A 25 7.50 6.08 20.62
N ALA A 26 6.68 7.04 21.08
CA ALA A 26 6.63 7.42 22.48
C ALA A 26 5.99 6.31 23.36
N ILE A 27 5.01 5.58 22.85
CA ILE A 27 4.47 4.40 23.52
C ILE A 27 5.54 3.31 23.60
N ASN A 28 6.28 3.04 22.52
CA ASN A 28 7.39 2.09 22.51
C ASN A 28 8.49 2.48 23.53
N HIS A 29 8.81 3.77 23.62
CA HIS A 29 9.73 4.30 24.63
C HIS A 29 9.26 3.95 26.05
N GLU A 30 8.00 4.26 26.39
CA GLU A 30 7.46 4.03 27.73
C GLU A 30 7.35 2.52 28.05
N ILE A 31 6.93 1.67 27.12
CA ILE A 31 6.90 0.21 27.30
C ILE A 31 8.31 -0.33 27.62
N ILE A 32 9.32 0.11 26.90
CA ILE A 32 10.71 -0.33 27.14
C ILE A 32 11.24 0.22 28.46
N LYS A 33 11.04 1.50 28.73
CA LYS A 33 11.49 2.19 29.95
C LYS A 33 10.89 1.60 31.22
N GLN A 34 9.60 1.22 31.18
CA GLN A 34 8.90 0.61 32.31
C GLN A 34 9.13 -0.90 32.42
N GLY A 35 9.82 -1.52 31.47
CA GLY A 35 10.07 -2.97 31.44
C GLY A 35 8.79 -3.79 31.22
N LEU A 36 7.82 -3.25 30.49
CA LEU A 36 6.51 -3.86 30.22
C LEU A 36 6.47 -4.69 28.92
N PHE A 37 7.62 -5.05 28.39
CA PHE A 37 7.72 -5.87 27.17
C PHE A 37 7.79 -7.37 27.51
N ASP A 38 7.25 -8.21 26.61
CA ASP A 38 7.32 -9.67 26.69
C ASP A 38 8.72 -10.15 26.28
N ARG A 39 9.59 -10.36 27.31
CA ARG A 39 10.98 -10.80 27.10
C ARG A 39 11.06 -12.15 26.35
N ASP A 40 10.21 -13.10 26.72
CA ASP A 40 10.27 -14.45 26.17
C ASP A 40 9.84 -14.46 24.70
N PHE A 41 8.82 -13.67 24.35
CA PHE A 41 8.41 -13.48 22.97
C PHE A 41 9.51 -12.84 22.12
N LEU A 42 10.13 -11.76 22.63
CA LEU A 42 11.23 -11.07 21.95
C LEU A 42 12.43 -11.98 21.73
N SER A 43 12.79 -12.76 22.74
CA SER A 43 13.96 -13.65 22.68
C SER A 43 13.78 -14.80 21.70
N LYS A 44 12.57 -15.34 21.57
CA LYS A 44 12.32 -16.56 20.80
C LYS A 44 11.79 -16.30 19.39
N TYR A 45 10.93 -15.29 19.22
CA TYR A 45 10.12 -15.10 18.02
C TYR A 45 10.47 -13.86 17.20
N SER A 46 11.51 -13.14 17.62
CA SER A 46 11.98 -11.97 16.90
C SER A 46 13.51 -11.96 16.78
N ASN A 47 14.02 -11.04 15.98
CA ASN A 47 15.46 -10.82 15.88
C ASN A 47 16.03 -9.89 16.98
N SER A 48 15.29 -9.72 18.08
CA SER A 48 15.70 -8.85 19.19
C SER A 48 17.05 -9.25 19.83
N PRO A 49 17.38 -10.54 20.02
CA PRO A 49 18.66 -10.95 20.60
C PRO A 49 19.81 -11.01 19.59
N ASP A 50 19.53 -10.92 18.29
CA ASP A 50 20.57 -11.06 17.27
C ASP A 50 21.61 -9.96 17.40
N LEU A 51 22.88 -10.35 17.42
CA LEU A 51 24.00 -9.43 17.57
C LEU A 51 24.25 -8.65 16.28
N VAL A 52 24.37 -7.35 16.42
CA VAL A 52 24.68 -6.40 15.35
C VAL A 52 26.06 -5.81 15.59
N ASN A 53 26.87 -5.71 14.55
CA ASN A 53 28.15 -5.02 14.60
C ASN A 53 27.93 -3.52 14.91
N ALA A 54 28.40 -3.05 16.04
CA ALA A 54 28.27 -1.67 16.51
C ALA A 54 29.54 -0.84 16.30
N ASP A 55 30.56 -1.37 15.65
CA ASP A 55 31.80 -0.67 15.35
C ASP A 55 31.61 0.18 14.07
N GLU A 56 31.51 1.51 14.23
CA GLU A 56 31.25 2.46 13.14
C GLU A 56 32.35 2.52 12.08
N GLU A 57 33.57 2.12 12.42
CA GLU A 57 34.69 2.09 11.48
C GLU A 57 34.75 0.78 10.66
N SER A 58 33.91 -0.19 11.02
CA SER A 58 33.86 -1.48 10.32
C SER A 58 33.10 -1.40 9.00
N ASP A 59 33.61 -2.09 7.99
CA ASP A 59 32.89 -2.27 6.68
C ASP A 59 31.55 -3.02 6.84
N THR A 60 31.37 -3.71 7.97
CA THR A 60 30.14 -4.45 8.30
C THR A 60 29.33 -3.77 9.41
N PHE A 61 29.55 -2.48 9.65
CA PHE A 61 28.78 -1.71 10.61
C PHE A 61 27.27 -1.86 10.42
N GLY A 62 26.56 -2.19 11.47
CA GLY A 62 25.12 -2.37 11.44
C GLY A 62 24.65 -3.69 10.79
N MET A 63 25.55 -4.60 10.43
CA MET A 63 25.21 -5.93 9.92
C MET A 63 25.13 -6.93 11.07
N PHE A 64 24.30 -7.97 10.90
CA PHE A 64 24.25 -9.06 11.88
C PHE A 64 25.56 -9.87 11.90
N ILE A 65 25.96 -10.27 13.08
CA ILE A 65 27.04 -11.23 13.28
C ILE A 65 26.54 -12.64 12.97
N ARG A 66 27.32 -13.39 12.18
CA ARG A 66 27.00 -14.75 11.73
C ARG A 66 28.16 -15.71 12.05
N SER A 67 27.83 -16.95 12.37
CA SER A 67 28.82 -17.99 12.66
C SER A 67 29.64 -18.41 11.43
N ILE A 68 29.08 -18.24 10.23
CA ILE A 68 29.74 -18.49 8.96
C ILE A 68 29.46 -17.29 8.06
N MET A 69 30.48 -16.48 7.82
CA MET A 69 30.44 -15.39 6.85
C MET A 69 30.75 -15.97 5.46
N ASP A 70 29.75 -16.48 4.77
CA ASP A 70 29.87 -16.74 3.34
C ASP A 70 29.52 -15.47 2.57
N ILE A 71 30.53 -14.70 2.22
CA ILE A 71 30.38 -13.40 1.54
C ILE A 71 29.76 -13.56 0.15
N GLU A 72 29.83 -14.74 -0.47
CA GLU A 72 29.27 -15.02 -1.79
C GLU A 72 27.78 -15.43 -1.74
N LYS A 73 27.27 -15.83 -0.57
CA LYS A 73 25.88 -16.29 -0.38
C LYS A 73 25.07 -15.38 0.54
N GLU A 74 25.13 -14.09 0.34
CA GLU A 74 24.54 -13.06 1.21
C GLU A 74 23.05 -13.22 1.54
N CYS A 75 22.32 -14.15 0.96
CA CYS A 75 20.85 -14.01 0.94
C CYS A 75 19.98 -15.25 1.14
N VAL A 76 20.46 -16.47 1.29
CA VAL A 76 19.55 -17.63 1.09
C VAL A 76 19.67 -18.79 2.09
N GLU A 77 20.66 -18.84 2.94
CA GLU A 77 20.75 -19.91 3.94
C GLU A 77 20.10 -19.49 5.27
N PRO A 78 19.53 -20.45 6.03
CA PRO A 78 19.02 -20.17 7.39
C PRO A 78 20.06 -19.38 8.14
N GLU A 79 19.63 -18.25 8.65
CA GLU A 79 20.52 -17.24 9.20
C GLU A 79 21.19 -17.78 10.47
N ASN A 80 22.41 -18.23 10.36
CA ASN A 80 23.29 -18.57 11.50
C ASN A 80 23.73 -17.29 12.23
N LYS A 81 22.76 -16.51 12.69
CA LYS A 81 23.03 -15.31 13.48
C LYS A 81 23.56 -15.72 14.86
N MET A 82 24.20 -14.78 15.52
CA MET A 82 24.77 -15.01 16.84
C MET A 82 23.98 -14.28 17.92
N TRP A 83 23.87 -14.92 19.08
CA TRP A 83 23.34 -14.35 20.31
C TRP A 83 24.44 -14.24 21.37
N TRP A 84 24.27 -13.36 22.35
CA TRP A 84 25.08 -13.36 23.55
C TRP A 84 24.34 -14.12 24.66
N ASP A 85 24.85 -15.29 25.02
CA ASP A 85 24.21 -16.14 26.02
C ASP A 85 24.50 -15.66 27.44
N ARG A 86 23.46 -15.61 28.27
CA ARG A 86 23.56 -15.16 29.67
C ARG A 86 24.25 -16.17 30.56
N HIS A 87 24.16 -17.46 30.27
CA HIS A 87 24.72 -18.51 31.10
C HIS A 87 26.21 -18.66 30.91
N THR A 88 26.69 -18.59 29.70
CA THR A 88 28.09 -18.75 29.36
C THR A 88 28.85 -17.43 29.29
N ASP A 89 28.12 -16.31 29.18
CA ASP A 89 28.62 -14.96 28.91
C ASP A 89 29.51 -14.90 27.65
N GLN A 90 29.12 -15.65 26.62
CA GLN A 90 29.79 -15.78 25.33
C GLN A 90 28.79 -15.72 24.18
N GLU A 91 29.29 -15.50 22.96
CA GLU A 91 28.50 -15.63 21.74
C GLU A 91 28.18 -17.10 21.44
N VAL A 92 26.94 -17.36 21.05
CA VAL A 92 26.45 -18.67 20.60
C VAL A 92 25.58 -18.52 19.36
N PRO A 93 25.51 -19.54 18.50
CA PRO A 93 24.57 -19.51 17.39
C PRO A 93 23.13 -19.31 17.88
N SER A 94 22.33 -18.55 17.13
CA SER A 94 20.92 -18.32 17.44
C SER A 94 20.17 -19.65 17.60
N HIS A 95 19.20 -19.66 18.50
CA HIS A 95 18.39 -20.83 18.82
C HIS A 95 19.17 -22.07 19.34
N THR A 96 20.40 -21.87 19.84
CA THR A 96 21.15 -22.94 20.54
C THR A 96 20.31 -23.47 21.72
N THR A 97 20.15 -24.78 21.79
CA THR A 97 19.35 -25.43 22.84
C THR A 97 19.89 -25.09 24.22
N GLY A 98 19.03 -24.53 25.07
CA GLY A 98 19.38 -24.16 26.45
C GLY A 98 20.05 -22.78 26.59
N ALA A 99 20.30 -22.05 25.52
CA ALA A 99 20.77 -20.67 25.58
C ALA A 99 19.69 -19.72 26.11
N ASP A 100 20.09 -18.76 26.93
CA ASP A 100 19.26 -17.64 27.42
C ASP A 100 19.83 -16.32 26.87
N PRO A 101 19.35 -15.84 25.69
CA PRO A 101 19.97 -14.71 25.05
C PRO A 101 19.76 -13.39 25.81
N ARG A 102 20.80 -12.58 25.85
CA ARG A 102 20.72 -11.21 26.35
C ARG A 102 20.07 -10.30 25.31
N LEU A 103 19.07 -9.54 25.72
CA LEU A 103 18.44 -8.51 24.88
C LEU A 103 19.14 -7.16 24.99
N MET A 104 19.88 -6.93 26.06
CA MET A 104 20.55 -5.65 26.37
C MET A 104 22.00 -5.87 26.74
N GLY A 105 22.83 -4.90 26.43
CA GLY A 105 24.24 -4.84 26.69
C GLY A 105 25.06 -4.49 25.47
N GLU A 106 26.34 -4.22 25.71
CA GLU A 106 27.39 -4.06 24.72
C GLU A 106 28.47 -5.05 25.01
N PHE A 107 28.91 -5.81 24.04
CA PHE A 107 29.84 -6.91 24.19
C PHE A 107 30.99 -6.79 23.18
N LYS A 108 32.05 -7.53 23.41
CA LYS A 108 33.19 -7.63 22.51
C LYS A 108 33.40 -9.08 22.09
N LEU A 109 33.51 -9.30 20.78
CA LEU A 109 33.93 -10.58 20.23
C LEU A 109 35.44 -10.81 20.45
N ASP A 110 35.91 -12.03 20.25
CA ASP A 110 37.31 -12.38 20.41
C ASP A 110 38.27 -11.59 19.50
N ASP A 111 37.79 -11.16 18.35
CA ASP A 111 38.53 -10.31 17.39
C ASP A 111 38.55 -8.82 17.79
N GLY A 112 37.87 -8.46 18.87
CA GLY A 112 37.76 -7.10 19.39
C GLY A 112 36.57 -6.29 18.84
N THR A 113 35.76 -6.84 17.90
CA THR A 113 34.57 -6.18 17.35
C THR A 113 33.55 -5.90 18.45
N THR A 114 33.07 -4.67 18.53
CA THR A 114 31.99 -4.29 19.45
C THR A 114 30.64 -4.67 18.87
N VAL A 115 29.81 -5.37 19.65
CA VAL A 115 28.50 -5.86 19.22
C VAL A 115 27.40 -5.53 20.22
N LYS A 116 26.19 -5.32 19.73
CA LYS A 116 24.98 -5.09 20.53
C LYS A 116 23.82 -5.95 20.04
N PRO A 117 22.98 -6.47 20.93
CA PRO A 117 21.70 -7.05 20.51
C PRO A 117 20.83 -6.00 19.80
N SER A 118 20.05 -6.43 18.82
CA SER A 118 19.13 -5.54 18.09
C SER A 118 18.17 -4.79 19.01
N PHE A 119 17.72 -5.41 20.09
CA PHE A 119 16.87 -4.77 21.10
C PHE A 119 17.58 -3.64 21.84
N GLN A 120 18.88 -3.80 22.15
CA GLN A 120 19.67 -2.71 22.74
C GLN A 120 19.71 -1.48 21.83
N LEU A 121 19.91 -1.71 20.53
CA LEU A 121 19.89 -0.62 19.54
C LEU A 121 18.49 0.03 19.41
N LEU A 122 17.42 -0.77 19.47
CA LEU A 122 16.06 -0.24 19.52
C LEU A 122 15.83 0.61 20.78
N LYS A 123 16.26 0.13 21.94
CA LYS A 123 16.16 0.87 23.21
C LYS A 123 16.86 2.23 23.11
N GLU A 124 18.11 2.25 22.65
CA GLU A 124 18.87 3.49 22.43
C GLU A 124 18.17 4.43 21.44
N ARG A 125 17.59 3.88 20.37
CA ARG A 125 16.85 4.65 19.35
C ARG A 125 15.65 5.36 19.95
N VAL A 126 14.85 4.68 20.76
CA VAL A 126 13.60 5.26 21.27
C VAL A 126 13.78 6.15 22.49
N GLU A 127 14.96 6.23 23.10
CA GLU A 127 15.23 7.07 24.27
C GLU A 127 14.88 8.55 24.06
N LYS A 128 15.07 9.06 22.86
CA LYS A 128 14.74 10.45 22.49
C LYS A 128 13.26 10.71 22.24
N TYR A 129 12.45 9.66 22.06
CA TYR A 129 11.03 9.79 21.72
C TYR A 129 10.16 9.76 22.98
N THR A 130 10.33 10.77 23.84
CA THR A 130 9.59 10.85 25.10
C THR A 130 8.13 11.25 24.90
N PRO A 131 7.23 10.95 25.86
CA PRO A 131 5.86 11.44 25.79
C PRO A 131 5.73 12.96 25.63
N GLU A 132 6.65 13.75 26.25
CA GLU A 132 6.68 15.20 26.11
C GLU A 132 6.96 15.62 24.66
N TRP A 133 7.98 15.01 24.06
CA TRP A 133 8.31 15.24 22.65
C TRP A 133 7.11 14.90 21.73
N ALA A 134 6.47 13.77 21.97
CA ALA A 134 5.32 13.36 21.16
C ALA A 134 4.09 14.25 21.38
N ALA A 135 3.89 14.78 22.58
CA ALA A 135 2.78 15.68 22.88
C ALA A 135 2.81 16.97 22.07
N GLU A 136 3.99 17.55 21.85
CA GLU A 136 4.18 18.74 21.02
C GLU A 136 3.79 18.49 19.56
N ILE A 137 4.11 17.29 19.05
CA ILE A 137 3.85 16.90 17.67
C ILE A 137 2.39 16.49 17.45
N THR A 138 1.90 15.59 18.31
CA THR A 138 0.58 14.93 18.13
C THR A 138 -0.60 15.73 18.61
N GLY A 139 -0.38 16.62 19.58
CA GLY A 139 -1.43 17.31 20.33
C GLY A 139 -2.05 16.47 21.45
N ILE A 140 -1.56 15.25 21.70
CA ILE A 140 -2.01 14.37 22.79
C ILE A 140 -1.13 14.64 24.01
N SER A 141 -1.75 14.80 25.20
CA SER A 141 -0.95 15.10 26.41
C SER A 141 0.03 13.97 26.75
N ALA A 142 1.20 14.33 27.26
CA ALA A 142 2.21 13.38 27.70
C ALA A 142 1.67 12.37 28.74
N ASP A 143 0.78 12.83 29.62
CA ASP A 143 0.15 11.96 30.62
C ASP A 143 -0.79 10.93 29.99
N THR A 144 -1.55 11.31 28.98
CA THR A 144 -2.39 10.38 28.20
C THR A 144 -1.52 9.34 27.51
N ILE A 145 -0.40 9.73 26.89
CA ILE A 145 0.53 8.83 26.22
C ILE A 145 1.11 7.82 27.23
N ARG A 146 1.56 8.27 28.39
CA ARG A 146 2.07 7.41 29.48
C ARG A 146 1.02 6.44 30.00
N ARG A 147 -0.20 6.94 30.23
CA ARG A 147 -1.31 6.12 30.70
C ARG A 147 -1.63 5.01 29.68
N LEU A 148 -1.79 5.34 28.41
CA LEU A 148 -2.06 4.36 27.36
C LEU A 148 -0.95 3.30 27.26
N ALA A 149 0.32 3.73 27.30
CA ALA A 149 1.44 2.79 27.30
C ALA A 149 1.42 1.87 28.52
N HIS A 150 1.19 2.43 29.70
CA HIS A 150 1.12 1.67 30.95
C HIS A 150 -0.04 0.67 30.95
N GLU A 151 -1.25 1.07 30.61
CA GLU A 151 -2.44 0.22 30.55
C GLU A 151 -2.24 -0.95 29.56
N MET A 152 -1.78 -0.67 28.33
CA MET A 152 -1.49 -1.72 27.37
C MET A 152 -0.40 -2.70 27.87
N GLY A 153 0.65 -2.16 28.46
CA GLY A 153 1.76 -2.96 28.98
C GLY A 153 1.37 -3.86 30.15
N ILE A 154 0.60 -3.34 31.10
CA ILE A 154 0.09 -4.10 32.25
C ILE A 154 -0.87 -5.21 31.80
N VAL A 155 -1.83 -4.89 30.94
CA VAL A 155 -2.78 -5.88 30.40
C VAL A 155 -2.05 -6.97 29.65
N ALA A 156 -1.10 -6.61 28.77
CA ALA A 156 -0.31 -7.60 28.02
C ALA A 156 0.54 -8.50 28.92
N ARG A 157 1.05 -7.98 30.05
CA ARG A 157 1.91 -8.72 30.97
C ARG A 157 1.13 -9.58 31.98
N ASP A 158 0.07 -9.01 32.57
CA ASP A 158 -0.61 -9.57 33.73
C ASP A 158 -1.87 -10.35 33.39
N GLU A 159 -2.50 -10.07 32.25
CA GLU A 159 -3.67 -10.78 31.76
C GLU A 159 -3.27 -11.74 30.63
N THR A 160 -3.66 -13.00 30.78
CA THR A 160 -3.38 -14.03 29.78
C THR A 160 -4.64 -14.74 29.33
N VAL A 161 -4.74 -15.04 28.06
CA VAL A 161 -5.75 -15.91 27.47
C VAL A 161 -5.07 -17.23 27.12
N GLU A 162 -5.43 -18.28 27.83
CA GLU A 162 -4.91 -19.62 27.55
C GLU A 162 -5.98 -20.48 26.88
N LEU A 163 -5.62 -21.09 25.74
CA LEU A 163 -6.45 -22.04 25.03
C LEU A 163 -5.78 -23.42 25.08
N PRO A 164 -6.50 -24.51 25.43
CA PRO A 164 -5.95 -25.85 25.48
C PRO A 164 -5.78 -26.46 24.08
N ILE A 165 -4.96 -25.81 23.25
CA ILE A 165 -4.68 -26.21 21.88
C ILE A 165 -3.21 -26.65 21.82
N PRO A 166 -2.94 -27.95 21.71
CA PRO A 166 -1.57 -28.45 21.59
C PRO A 166 -1.00 -28.11 20.20
N TRP A 167 0.30 -27.75 20.18
CA TRP A 167 1.01 -27.46 18.96
C TRP A 167 2.52 -27.70 19.13
N THR A 168 3.24 -27.84 18.01
CA THR A 168 4.68 -28.05 17.98
C THR A 168 5.34 -26.87 17.28
N ASP A 169 6.37 -26.30 17.89
CA ASP A 169 7.11 -25.23 17.25
C ASP A 169 8.19 -25.76 16.27
N THR A 170 8.75 -24.85 15.49
CA THR A 170 9.79 -25.17 14.48
C THR A 170 11.11 -25.66 15.07
N TRP A 171 11.30 -25.53 16.38
CA TRP A 171 12.49 -26.05 17.11
C TRP A 171 12.22 -27.42 17.76
N GLY A 172 11.04 -28.01 17.49
CA GLY A 172 10.66 -29.33 17.98
C GLY A 172 10.10 -29.37 19.39
N ASN A 173 9.81 -28.23 20.03
CA ASN A 173 9.19 -28.21 21.34
C ASN A 173 7.69 -28.44 21.23
N GLU A 174 7.17 -29.33 22.07
CA GLU A 174 5.74 -29.58 22.20
C GLU A 174 5.12 -28.64 23.25
N HIS A 175 4.06 -27.94 22.88
CA HIS A 175 3.27 -27.07 23.73
C HIS A 175 1.90 -27.69 23.96
N LYS A 176 1.43 -27.71 25.22
CA LYS A 176 0.10 -28.25 25.57
C LYS A 176 -1.04 -27.26 25.33
N SER A 177 -0.71 -25.99 25.30
CA SER A 177 -1.66 -24.89 25.13
C SER A 177 -1.01 -23.77 24.33
N VAL A 178 -1.82 -22.85 23.83
CA VAL A 178 -1.38 -21.57 23.28
C VAL A 178 -1.86 -20.45 24.21
N THR A 179 -0.93 -19.59 24.62
CA THR A 179 -1.22 -18.45 25.47
C THR A 179 -1.13 -17.15 24.68
N GLY A 180 -1.95 -16.19 24.99
CA GLY A 180 -1.97 -14.88 24.37
C GLY A 180 -2.01 -13.74 25.37
N ASN A 181 -1.55 -12.59 24.94
CA ASN A 181 -1.56 -11.33 25.65
C ASN A 181 -2.68 -10.48 25.03
N PRO A 182 -3.79 -10.20 25.76
CA PRO A 182 -5.05 -9.71 25.15
C PRO A 182 -5.04 -8.21 24.85
N VAL A 183 -4.05 -7.75 24.10
CA VAL A 183 -3.98 -6.40 23.54
C VAL A 183 -3.96 -6.50 22.02
N SER A 184 -4.97 -5.94 21.36
CA SER A 184 -5.11 -6.01 19.92
C SER A 184 -5.22 -4.61 19.29
N PHE A 185 -4.81 -4.51 18.04
CA PHE A 185 -4.80 -3.27 17.27
C PHE A 185 -5.59 -3.47 15.98
N HIS A 186 -6.41 -2.49 15.64
CA HIS A 186 -7.03 -2.41 14.32
C HIS A 186 -6.50 -1.18 13.59
N ALA A 187 -5.71 -1.42 12.57
CA ALA A 187 -5.13 -0.38 11.73
C ALA A 187 -5.38 -0.68 10.26
N MET A 188 -5.67 0.36 9.50
CA MET A 188 -5.94 0.27 8.07
C MET A 188 -5.06 1.27 7.31
N ARG A 189 -5.39 1.47 6.05
CA ARG A 189 -4.68 2.34 5.12
C ARG A 189 -4.42 3.76 5.64
N GLY A 190 -5.23 4.28 6.58
CA GLY A 190 -5.03 5.62 7.14
C GLY A 190 -3.62 5.88 7.63
N LEU A 191 -3.02 4.93 8.33
CA LEU A 191 -1.63 5.05 8.81
C LEU A 191 -0.59 5.00 7.69
N ALA A 192 -0.87 4.27 6.60
CA ALA A 192 0.07 4.07 5.50
C ALA A 192 -0.04 5.13 4.40
N ALA A 193 -1.16 5.87 4.32
CA ALA A 193 -1.40 6.83 3.25
C ALA A 193 -0.80 8.22 3.51
N HIS A 194 0.32 8.24 4.20
CA HIS A 194 1.21 9.36 4.44
C HIS A 194 2.59 9.06 3.86
N SER A 195 3.34 10.08 3.50
CA SER A 195 4.71 9.91 3.01
C SER A 195 5.71 9.42 4.08
N ASN A 196 5.30 9.37 5.34
CA ASN A 196 6.03 8.72 6.46
C ASN A 196 5.38 7.40 6.89
N GLY A 197 4.50 6.83 6.06
CA GLY A 197 3.64 5.69 6.39
C GLY A 197 4.41 4.41 6.72
N PHE A 198 5.50 4.10 6.01
CA PHE A 198 6.29 2.89 6.26
C PHE A 198 6.83 2.85 7.69
N GLN A 199 7.49 3.91 8.15
CA GLN A 199 8.06 3.96 9.50
C GLN A 199 6.96 4.01 10.57
N THR A 200 5.82 4.60 10.29
CA THR A 200 4.64 4.60 11.17
C THR A 200 4.09 3.19 11.37
N ILE A 201 3.83 2.45 10.29
CA ILE A 201 3.35 1.05 10.36
C ILE A 201 4.40 0.15 11.04
N ARG A 202 5.67 0.36 10.75
CA ARG A 202 6.76 -0.37 11.39
C ARG A 202 6.79 -0.13 12.91
N SER A 203 6.58 1.11 13.35
CA SER A 203 6.51 1.45 14.78
C SER A 203 5.35 0.76 15.48
N LEU A 204 4.19 0.59 14.81
CA LEU A 204 3.07 -0.21 15.30
C LEU A 204 3.44 -1.71 15.37
N GLY A 205 4.09 -2.24 14.34
CA GLY A 205 4.57 -3.63 14.33
C GLY A 205 5.52 -3.93 15.50
N ILE A 206 6.41 -2.99 15.81
CA ILE A 206 7.32 -3.09 16.95
C ILE A 206 6.54 -3.05 18.28
N LEU A 207 5.53 -2.18 18.43
CA LEU A 207 4.69 -2.16 19.62
C LEU A 207 4.01 -3.52 19.87
N MET A 208 3.41 -4.09 18.82
CA MET A 208 2.80 -5.43 18.90
C MET A 208 3.82 -6.51 19.25
N THR A 209 5.06 -6.38 18.78
CA THR A 209 6.16 -7.31 19.08
C THR A 209 6.62 -7.17 20.52
N LEU A 210 6.77 -5.93 21.02
CA LEU A 210 7.11 -5.65 22.41
C LEU A 210 6.09 -6.25 23.39
N LEU A 211 4.81 -6.10 23.07
CA LEU A 211 3.71 -6.63 23.87
C LEU A 211 3.49 -8.14 23.70
N GLY A 212 4.18 -8.80 22.76
CA GLY A 212 4.03 -10.22 22.49
C GLY A 212 2.65 -10.62 22.00
N THR A 213 1.93 -9.77 21.27
CA THR A 213 0.52 -9.98 20.92
C THR A 213 0.31 -10.58 19.53
N ILE A 214 1.38 -10.77 18.75
CA ILE A 214 1.27 -11.20 17.36
C ILE A 214 0.91 -12.69 17.25
N ASP A 215 -0.15 -12.96 16.52
CA ASP A 215 -0.71 -14.28 16.21
C ASP A 215 -0.99 -15.18 17.43
N ARG A 216 -1.34 -14.53 18.53
CA ARG A 216 -1.73 -15.14 19.81
C ARG A 216 -3.22 -14.91 20.13
N PRO A 217 -3.85 -15.74 20.96
CA PRO A 217 -5.21 -15.50 21.46
C PRO A 217 -5.37 -14.11 22.10
N GLY A 218 -6.43 -13.39 21.73
CA GLY A 218 -6.70 -12.04 22.24
C GLY A 218 -5.83 -10.92 21.62
N GLY A 219 -4.80 -11.27 20.87
CA GLY A 219 -3.87 -10.35 20.23
C GLY A 219 -4.20 -10.05 18.77
N PHE A 220 -3.22 -9.51 18.06
CA PHE A 220 -3.32 -9.16 16.65
C PHE A 220 -3.21 -10.42 15.78
N ARG A 221 -4.22 -10.67 14.96
CA ARG A 221 -4.24 -11.80 14.04
C ARG A 221 -3.31 -11.58 12.85
N HIS A 222 -2.28 -12.36 12.74
CA HIS A 222 -1.36 -12.31 11.62
C HIS A 222 -1.90 -13.16 10.46
N LYS A 223 -1.84 -12.64 9.23
CA LYS A 223 -2.12 -13.42 8.03
C LYS A 223 -1.09 -14.54 7.87
N ALA A 224 -1.50 -15.56 7.12
CA ALA A 224 -0.61 -16.60 6.64
C ALA A 224 0.70 -16.03 6.08
N PRO A 225 1.80 -16.79 6.10
CA PRO A 225 3.08 -16.28 5.61
C PRO A 225 2.97 -15.80 4.17
N PHE A 226 3.43 -14.60 3.97
CA PHE A 226 3.50 -13.91 2.70
C PHE A 226 4.87 -13.25 2.55
N PRO A 227 5.32 -13.04 1.35
CA PRO A 227 4.65 -13.27 0.08
C PRO A 227 4.68 -14.74 -0.32
N ARG A 228 3.59 -15.16 -0.97
CA ARG A 228 3.55 -16.43 -1.67
C ARG A 228 4.60 -16.43 -2.78
N PRO A 229 5.36 -17.53 -3.00
CA PRO A 229 6.21 -17.63 -4.17
C PRO A 229 5.36 -17.58 -5.43
N ILE A 230 5.62 -16.63 -6.31
CA ILE A 230 5.07 -16.61 -7.66
C ILE A 230 6.16 -17.19 -8.57
N PRO A 231 5.98 -18.41 -9.08
CA PRO A 231 6.88 -18.94 -10.10
C PRO A 231 6.48 -18.44 -11.48
N PRO A 232 7.47 -18.29 -12.34
CA PRO A 232 8.84 -18.04 -12.00
C PRO A 232 8.97 -16.64 -11.43
N CYS A 233 9.78 -16.46 -10.39
CA CYS A 233 10.21 -15.13 -9.97
C CYS A 233 11.14 -14.56 -11.04
N ALA A 234 10.59 -14.26 -12.20
CA ALA A 234 11.38 -13.65 -13.26
C ALA A 234 11.72 -12.24 -12.84
N LYS A 235 12.97 -11.99 -12.54
CA LYS A 235 13.49 -10.64 -12.51
C LYS A 235 13.36 -10.08 -13.92
N PRO A 236 12.85 -8.85 -14.11
CA PRO A 236 12.91 -8.21 -15.40
C PRO A 236 14.37 -8.17 -15.88
N PRO A 237 14.62 -8.16 -17.19
CA PRO A 237 15.95 -7.97 -17.71
C PRO A 237 16.57 -6.68 -17.16
N LYS A 238 17.87 -6.65 -16.98
CA LYS A 238 18.61 -5.52 -16.40
C LYS A 238 18.55 -4.26 -17.25
N SER A 239 18.29 -4.41 -18.55
CA SER A 239 18.16 -3.31 -19.50
C SER A 239 16.77 -3.33 -20.14
N PRO A 240 16.11 -2.16 -20.31
CA PRO A 240 14.85 -2.05 -21.07
C PRO A 240 14.99 -2.59 -22.51
N GLU A 241 16.18 -2.52 -23.09
CA GLU A 241 16.47 -2.99 -24.45
C GLU A 241 16.41 -4.51 -24.58
N ASP A 242 16.61 -5.22 -23.47
CA ASP A 242 16.52 -6.68 -23.41
C ASP A 242 15.06 -7.17 -23.30
N VAL A 243 14.11 -6.26 -23.08
CA VAL A 243 12.67 -6.60 -23.04
C VAL A 243 12.18 -6.86 -24.45
N GLN A 244 11.97 -8.14 -24.80
CA GLN A 244 11.42 -8.52 -26.09
C GLN A 244 9.90 -8.39 -26.07
N PRO A 245 9.25 -7.91 -27.15
CA PRO A 245 7.80 -7.79 -27.23
C PRO A 245 7.03 -9.09 -26.96
N GLY A 246 7.62 -10.22 -27.30
CA GLY A 246 7.04 -11.54 -27.08
C GLY A 246 7.36 -12.17 -25.70
N SER A 247 8.15 -11.51 -24.89
CA SER A 247 8.53 -11.98 -23.54
C SER A 247 8.13 -10.95 -22.51
N PRO A 248 6.83 -10.80 -22.22
CA PRO A 248 6.38 -9.87 -21.21
C PRO A 248 6.96 -10.25 -19.86
N LEU A 249 7.26 -9.26 -19.04
CA LEU A 249 7.72 -9.45 -17.69
C LEU A 249 6.71 -10.34 -16.92
N GLU A 250 7.19 -11.46 -16.41
CA GLU A 250 6.34 -12.40 -15.69
C GLU A 250 6.05 -11.88 -14.27
N GLY A 251 4.98 -11.14 -14.15
CA GLY A 251 4.42 -10.72 -12.86
C GLY A 251 5.31 -9.80 -12.03
N MET A 252 4.74 -9.23 -11.01
CA MET A 252 5.49 -8.51 -9.99
C MET A 252 6.11 -9.52 -9.02
N PRO A 253 7.39 -9.39 -8.66
CA PRO A 253 7.92 -10.14 -7.55
C PRO A 253 7.13 -9.76 -6.30
N LEU A 254 6.56 -10.74 -5.62
CA LEU A 254 5.91 -10.54 -4.32
C LEU A 254 6.90 -10.62 -3.16
N GLY A 255 8.17 -10.64 -3.44
CA GLY A 255 9.24 -10.57 -2.47
C GLY A 255 9.87 -9.19 -2.44
N PHE A 256 10.44 -8.83 -1.29
CA PHE A 256 11.25 -7.62 -1.21
C PHE A 256 12.68 -7.92 -1.64
N PRO A 257 13.39 -6.94 -2.25
CA PRO A 257 14.82 -7.03 -2.41
C PRO A 257 15.50 -7.26 -1.06
N ALA A 258 16.36 -8.26 -0.96
CA ALA A 258 17.14 -8.53 0.24
C ALA A 258 18.39 -7.63 0.33
N SER A 259 18.78 -7.05 -0.81
CA SER A 259 19.94 -6.17 -0.93
C SER A 259 19.82 -5.25 -2.14
N PRO A 260 20.67 -4.21 -2.28
CA PRO A 260 20.74 -3.37 -3.47
C PRO A 260 20.96 -4.14 -4.78
N GLU A 261 21.63 -5.29 -4.74
CA GLU A 261 21.90 -6.14 -5.91
C GLU A 261 20.63 -6.75 -6.50
N ASP A 262 19.56 -6.85 -5.72
CA ASP A 262 18.27 -7.40 -6.15
C ASP A 262 17.36 -6.37 -6.84
N LEU A 263 17.77 -5.10 -6.88
CA LEU A 263 16.99 -4.06 -7.53
C LEU A 263 16.85 -4.27 -9.04
N PHE A 264 15.71 -3.87 -9.57
CA PHE A 264 15.42 -3.84 -11.00
C PHE A 264 15.87 -2.50 -11.58
N VAL A 265 17.14 -2.38 -11.84
CA VAL A 265 17.76 -1.19 -12.38
C VAL A 265 18.72 -1.55 -13.49
N ASP A 266 18.94 -0.61 -14.41
CA ASP A 266 19.97 -0.71 -15.44
C ASP A 266 21.39 -0.63 -14.86
N ASP A 267 22.40 -0.69 -15.72
CA ASP A 267 23.82 -0.65 -15.30
C ASP A 267 24.23 0.71 -14.70
N GLN A 268 23.44 1.77 -14.89
CA GLN A 268 23.66 3.11 -14.33
C GLN A 268 22.85 3.35 -13.05
N GLY A 269 22.04 2.36 -12.62
CA GLY A 269 21.15 2.46 -11.46
C GLY A 269 19.81 3.10 -11.76
N GLY A 270 19.49 3.35 -13.04
CA GLY A 270 18.20 3.88 -13.48
C GLY A 270 17.08 2.83 -13.39
N PRO A 271 15.81 3.26 -13.18
CA PRO A 271 14.67 2.34 -13.11
C PRO A 271 14.37 1.72 -14.47
N VAL A 272 14.04 0.42 -14.50
CA VAL A 272 13.61 -0.29 -15.73
C VAL A 272 12.10 -0.51 -15.79
N ARG A 273 11.34 -0.03 -14.80
CA ARG A 273 9.88 -0.09 -14.76
C ARG A 273 9.29 1.30 -14.86
N LEU A 274 8.19 1.42 -15.59
CA LEU A 274 7.48 2.71 -15.74
C LEU A 274 7.00 3.26 -14.39
N ASP A 275 6.61 2.39 -13.46
CA ASP A 275 6.19 2.78 -12.11
C ASP A 275 7.37 2.99 -11.15
N LYS A 276 8.61 2.81 -11.63
CA LYS A 276 9.86 2.93 -10.86
C LYS A 276 9.93 2.07 -9.59
N GLY A 277 9.05 1.09 -9.45
CA GLY A 277 9.07 0.13 -8.34
C GLY A 277 10.29 -0.78 -8.40
N PHE A 278 10.78 -1.22 -7.24
CA PHE A 278 11.97 -2.05 -7.07
C PHE A 278 13.24 -1.42 -7.67
N SER A 279 13.28 -0.10 -7.73
CA SER A 279 14.47 0.68 -8.08
C SER A 279 14.98 1.45 -6.87
N TRP A 280 16.03 2.26 -7.04
CA TRP A 280 16.51 3.14 -5.98
C TRP A 280 15.49 4.19 -5.55
N GLU A 281 14.50 4.51 -6.40
CA GLU A 281 13.43 5.43 -6.02
C GLU A 281 12.46 4.82 -5.01
N TYR A 282 12.06 3.55 -5.22
CA TYR A 282 11.12 2.81 -4.35
C TYR A 282 11.55 1.35 -4.22
N PRO A 283 12.62 1.08 -3.45
CA PRO A 283 13.21 -0.26 -3.40
C PRO A 283 12.27 -1.33 -2.85
N LEU A 284 11.47 -0.99 -1.85
CA LEU A 284 10.54 -1.92 -1.20
C LEU A 284 9.09 -1.68 -1.63
N SER A 285 8.87 -1.45 -2.91
CA SER A 285 7.52 -1.24 -3.44
C SER A 285 6.63 -2.46 -3.21
N VAL A 286 5.51 -2.28 -2.51
CA VAL A 286 4.53 -3.34 -2.24
C VAL A 286 3.42 -3.35 -3.28
N HIS A 287 3.07 -2.17 -3.78
CA HIS A 287 2.04 -1.95 -4.79
C HIS A 287 2.62 -1.15 -5.94
N GLY A 288 2.06 -1.35 -7.13
CA GLY A 288 2.40 -0.50 -8.27
C GLY A 288 2.16 0.97 -7.95
N LEU A 289 3.06 1.83 -8.40
CA LEU A 289 3.03 3.27 -8.20
C LEU A 289 2.12 3.92 -9.27
N MET A 290 0.85 3.50 -9.28
CA MET A 290 -0.12 3.90 -10.32
C MET A 290 -0.32 5.42 -10.38
N HIS A 291 -0.14 6.12 -9.27
CA HIS A 291 -0.30 7.57 -9.22
C HIS A 291 0.74 8.31 -10.06
N ASN A 292 1.92 7.74 -10.30
CA ASN A 292 2.99 8.33 -11.10
C ASN A 292 3.05 7.77 -12.53
N ALA A 293 2.30 6.70 -12.84
CA ALA A 293 2.43 5.99 -14.12
C ALA A 293 2.14 6.89 -15.34
N ILE A 294 1.11 7.72 -15.27
CA ILE A 294 0.75 8.64 -16.36
C ILE A 294 1.81 9.74 -16.50
N THR A 295 2.30 10.30 -15.41
CA THR A 295 3.35 11.32 -15.41
C THR A 295 4.65 10.79 -16.02
N ASN A 296 5.05 9.59 -15.61
CA ASN A 296 6.25 8.94 -16.14
C ASN A 296 6.10 8.61 -17.64
N ALA A 297 4.95 8.07 -18.04
CA ALA A 297 4.64 7.82 -19.45
C ALA A 297 4.64 9.11 -20.28
N TRP A 298 4.05 10.18 -19.79
CA TRP A 298 4.01 11.48 -20.43
C TRP A 298 5.41 12.09 -20.60
N ARG A 299 6.32 11.90 -19.62
CA ARG A 299 7.71 12.33 -19.69
C ARG A 299 8.58 11.42 -20.55
N GLY A 300 8.16 10.18 -20.76
CA GLY A 300 8.98 9.14 -21.35
C GLY A 300 10.11 8.68 -20.42
N ASP A 301 9.88 8.68 -19.10
CA ASP A 301 10.85 8.33 -18.07
C ASP A 301 10.37 7.09 -17.29
N PRO A 302 11.06 5.97 -17.35
CA PRO A 302 12.35 5.69 -18.03
C PRO A 302 12.25 5.48 -19.55
N TYR A 303 11.06 5.35 -20.08
CA TYR A 303 10.83 5.19 -21.51
C TYR A 303 9.42 5.67 -21.91
N PRO A 304 9.22 6.08 -23.16
CA PRO A 304 7.88 6.40 -23.67
C PRO A 304 7.07 5.12 -23.87
N ILE A 305 5.75 5.24 -23.74
CA ILE A 305 4.82 4.17 -24.07
C ILE A 305 4.02 4.53 -25.31
N ASP A 306 3.61 3.52 -26.06
CA ASP A 306 2.72 3.68 -27.21
C ASP A 306 1.24 3.60 -26.80
N THR A 307 0.92 2.61 -25.98
CA THR A 307 -0.48 2.33 -25.59
C THR A 307 -0.62 2.29 -24.05
N LEU A 308 -1.55 3.07 -23.54
CA LEU A 308 -1.99 3.03 -22.14
C LEU A 308 -3.38 2.38 -22.09
N MET A 309 -3.51 1.31 -21.32
CA MET A 309 -4.80 0.68 -21.04
C MET A 309 -5.20 0.89 -19.58
N LEU A 310 -6.33 1.52 -19.36
CA LEU A 310 -6.90 1.75 -18.04
C LEU A 310 -8.12 0.83 -17.83
N PHE A 311 -8.12 0.11 -16.72
CA PHE A 311 -9.22 -0.73 -16.31
C PHE A 311 -9.82 -0.24 -15.00
N MET A 312 -11.09 0.15 -15.02
CA MET A 312 -11.85 0.61 -13.85
C MET A 312 -11.11 1.66 -13.01
N ALA A 313 -10.34 2.50 -13.66
CA ALA A 313 -9.51 3.53 -13.04
C ALA A 313 -9.88 4.90 -13.63
N ASN A 314 -10.60 5.70 -12.86
CA ASN A 314 -11.03 7.05 -13.27
C ASN A 314 -9.92 8.07 -13.02
N MET A 315 -8.78 7.91 -13.72
CA MET A 315 -7.54 8.66 -13.49
C MET A 315 -7.70 10.16 -13.72
N ALA A 316 -8.56 10.56 -14.67
CA ALA A 316 -8.81 11.96 -14.97
C ALA A 316 -9.73 12.66 -13.95
N TRP A 317 -10.18 11.97 -12.90
CA TRP A 317 -11.11 12.55 -11.94
C TRP A 317 -10.78 12.24 -10.48
N ASN A 318 -10.72 10.98 -10.06
CA ASN A 318 -10.60 10.62 -8.65
C ASN A 318 -9.62 9.50 -8.32
N SER A 319 -9.00 8.87 -9.32
CA SER A 319 -8.05 7.77 -9.09
C SER A 319 -6.59 8.20 -9.13
N SER A 320 -6.33 9.49 -9.34
CA SER A 320 -4.99 10.10 -9.30
C SER A 320 -4.92 11.24 -8.28
N MET A 321 -3.73 11.59 -7.90
CA MET A 321 -3.41 12.87 -7.30
C MET A 321 -3.41 13.91 -8.43
N ASN A 322 -3.72 15.16 -8.15
CA ASN A 322 -3.69 16.26 -9.12
C ASN A 322 -4.34 15.93 -10.48
N THR A 323 -5.64 15.65 -10.43
CA THR A 323 -6.42 15.20 -11.60
C THR A 323 -6.41 16.17 -12.77
N SER A 324 -6.23 17.46 -12.53
CA SER A 324 -6.11 18.49 -13.59
C SER A 324 -4.88 18.24 -14.46
N ARG A 325 -3.72 17.99 -13.86
CA ARG A 325 -2.49 17.68 -14.60
C ARG A 325 -2.60 16.39 -15.39
N VAL A 326 -3.22 15.36 -14.80
CA VAL A 326 -3.47 14.11 -15.51
C VAL A 326 -4.27 14.35 -16.81
N ARG A 327 -5.31 15.19 -16.76
CA ARG A 327 -6.09 15.54 -17.96
C ARG A 327 -5.24 16.24 -19.01
N GLU A 328 -4.39 17.17 -18.59
CA GLU A 328 -3.47 17.85 -19.49
C GLU A 328 -2.44 16.88 -20.10
N MET A 329 -1.85 15.98 -19.30
CA MET A 329 -0.90 14.97 -19.79
C MET A 329 -1.52 14.01 -20.81
N LEU A 330 -2.76 13.59 -20.61
CA LEU A 330 -3.48 12.72 -21.54
C LEU A 330 -3.81 13.41 -22.88
N THR A 331 -3.76 14.73 -22.94
CA THR A 331 -4.06 15.53 -24.13
C THR A 331 -2.88 16.29 -24.70
N ASP A 332 -1.70 16.16 -24.11
CA ASP A 332 -0.50 16.84 -24.55
C ASP A 332 0.11 16.18 -25.80
N LYS A 333 0.70 16.99 -26.67
CA LYS A 333 1.26 16.57 -27.95
C LYS A 333 2.73 16.89 -28.07
N LYS A 334 3.42 16.10 -28.87
CA LYS A 334 4.78 16.36 -29.34
C LYS A 334 4.76 17.43 -30.42
N GLU A 335 5.94 17.88 -30.83
CA GLU A 335 6.14 18.88 -31.92
C GLU A 335 5.58 18.38 -33.27
N ASP A 336 5.59 17.08 -33.52
CA ASP A 336 5.05 16.45 -34.71
C ASP A 336 3.52 16.36 -34.75
N GLY A 337 2.86 16.75 -33.66
CA GLY A 337 1.40 16.74 -33.52
C GLY A 337 0.84 15.43 -32.95
N GLU A 338 1.65 14.40 -32.75
CA GLU A 338 1.24 13.16 -32.10
C GLU A 338 1.08 13.36 -30.57
N TYR A 339 0.18 12.61 -29.96
CA TYR A 339 0.07 12.61 -28.50
C TYR A 339 1.34 12.04 -27.86
N LYS A 340 1.71 12.58 -26.71
CA LYS A 340 2.84 12.00 -25.93
C LYS A 340 2.54 10.60 -25.43
N ILE A 341 1.28 10.31 -25.13
CA ILE A 341 0.74 8.95 -24.93
C ILE A 341 -0.17 8.68 -26.13
N PRO A 342 0.31 8.01 -27.19
CA PRO A 342 -0.34 8.00 -28.50
C PRO A 342 -1.71 7.34 -28.50
N PHE A 343 -1.92 6.31 -27.68
CA PHE A 343 -3.15 5.53 -27.74
C PHE A 343 -3.67 5.18 -26.34
N LEU A 344 -4.92 5.59 -26.07
CA LEU A 344 -5.57 5.36 -24.77
C LEU A 344 -6.77 4.43 -24.93
N ILE A 345 -6.72 3.30 -24.26
CA ILE A 345 -7.83 2.34 -24.14
C ILE A 345 -8.39 2.43 -22.73
N VAL A 346 -9.68 2.65 -22.60
CA VAL A 346 -10.38 2.63 -21.31
C VAL A 346 -11.41 1.52 -21.29
N CYS A 347 -11.27 0.60 -20.33
CA CYS A 347 -12.25 -0.42 -20.04
C CYS A 347 -12.96 -0.07 -18.73
N ASP A 348 -14.25 0.20 -18.78
CA ASP A 348 -15.02 0.60 -17.61
C ASP A 348 -16.46 0.08 -17.71
N THR A 349 -17.05 -0.19 -16.55
CA THR A 349 -18.46 -0.57 -16.42
C THR A 349 -19.38 0.64 -16.60
N PHE A 350 -18.88 1.84 -16.30
CA PHE A 350 -19.63 3.09 -16.31
C PHE A 350 -19.00 4.10 -17.26
N HIS A 351 -19.82 5.02 -17.76
CA HIS A 351 -19.37 6.12 -18.58
C HIS A 351 -18.71 7.22 -17.72
N SER A 352 -17.53 6.91 -17.18
CA SER A 352 -16.78 7.77 -16.27
C SER A 352 -16.09 8.94 -16.97
N GLU A 353 -15.56 9.88 -16.19
CA GLU A 353 -14.88 11.06 -16.71
C GLU A 353 -13.65 10.72 -17.57
N THR A 354 -12.95 9.65 -17.27
CA THR A 354 -11.76 9.23 -18.02
C THR A 354 -12.09 8.70 -19.41
N ILE A 355 -13.29 8.18 -19.62
CA ILE A 355 -13.77 7.71 -20.95
C ILE A 355 -13.72 8.83 -22.00
N ALA A 356 -13.93 10.09 -21.58
CA ALA A 356 -13.87 11.23 -22.48
C ALA A 356 -12.51 11.43 -23.19
N PHE A 357 -11.46 10.81 -22.69
CA PHE A 357 -10.09 10.91 -23.22
C PHE A 357 -9.68 9.69 -24.05
N ALA A 358 -10.49 8.63 -24.07
CA ALA A 358 -10.13 7.37 -24.69
C ALA A 358 -10.24 7.40 -26.22
N ASP A 359 -9.29 6.76 -26.90
CA ASP A 359 -9.37 6.44 -28.33
C ASP A 359 -10.27 5.21 -28.56
N ILE A 360 -10.20 4.23 -27.64
CA ILE A 360 -11.08 3.07 -27.62
C ILE A 360 -11.69 2.90 -26.24
N VAL A 361 -13.01 2.67 -26.22
CA VAL A 361 -13.75 2.31 -25.02
C VAL A 361 -14.19 0.86 -25.12
N LEU A 362 -13.83 0.06 -24.13
CA LEU A 362 -14.26 -1.32 -23.99
C LEU A 362 -15.30 -1.39 -22.85
N PRO A 363 -16.60 -1.56 -23.17
CA PRO A 363 -17.62 -1.64 -22.13
C PRO A 363 -17.48 -2.95 -21.33
N ASP A 364 -17.20 -2.82 -20.04
CA ASP A 364 -17.13 -3.95 -19.12
C ASP A 364 -18.50 -4.32 -18.58
N THR A 365 -18.57 -5.43 -17.92
CA THR A 365 -19.76 -5.97 -17.26
C THR A 365 -19.84 -5.58 -15.80
N THR A 366 -21.05 -5.53 -15.27
CA THR A 366 -21.27 -5.41 -13.83
C THR A 366 -20.97 -6.72 -13.11
N TYR A 367 -20.92 -6.67 -11.79
CA TYR A 367 -20.73 -7.86 -10.95
C TYR A 367 -21.84 -8.92 -11.09
N LEU A 368 -23.04 -8.50 -11.53
CA LEU A 368 -24.17 -9.41 -11.75
C LEU A 368 -24.09 -10.15 -13.08
N GLU A 369 -23.23 -9.75 -13.98
CA GLU A 369 -23.16 -10.21 -15.37
C GLU A 369 -21.94 -11.09 -15.67
N ARG A 370 -21.02 -11.29 -14.70
CA ARG A 370 -19.76 -11.98 -14.96
C ARG A 370 -19.36 -13.00 -13.87
N TYR A 371 -18.46 -13.88 -14.26
CA TYR A 371 -17.72 -14.73 -13.32
C TYR A 371 -16.56 -13.95 -12.71
N ASP A 372 -16.43 -14.01 -11.40
CA ASP A 372 -15.26 -13.51 -10.66
C ASP A 372 -14.82 -14.55 -9.64
N ALA A 373 -13.54 -14.58 -9.34
CA ALA A 373 -13.00 -15.47 -8.32
C ALA A 373 -11.99 -14.70 -7.44
N MET A 374 -12.09 -14.91 -6.15
CA MET A 374 -11.10 -14.51 -5.17
C MET A 374 -10.54 -15.76 -4.54
N SER A 375 -9.31 -16.09 -4.86
CA SER A 375 -8.71 -17.35 -4.46
C SER A 375 -7.86 -17.18 -3.20
N MET A 376 -7.77 -18.23 -2.41
CA MET A 376 -6.81 -18.31 -1.33
C MET A 376 -5.35 -18.22 -1.82
N LEU A 377 -5.10 -18.56 -3.09
CA LEU A 377 -3.77 -18.47 -3.70
C LEU A 377 -3.42 -17.04 -4.13
N ASP A 378 -4.40 -16.27 -4.58
CA ASP A 378 -4.21 -14.90 -5.03
C ASP A 378 -4.24 -13.93 -3.85
N ARG A 379 -5.29 -13.99 -3.07
CA ARG A 379 -5.46 -13.16 -1.89
C ARG A 379 -6.14 -13.95 -0.79
N PRO A 380 -5.38 -14.81 -0.07
CA PRO A 380 -5.98 -15.65 0.94
C PRO A 380 -6.75 -14.82 1.94
N ILE A 381 -8.04 -15.04 2.01
CA ILE A 381 -8.87 -14.54 3.07
C ILE A 381 -8.50 -15.36 4.28
N SER A 382 -7.73 -14.75 5.17
CA SER A 382 -7.27 -15.42 6.38
C SER A 382 -8.39 -15.39 7.40
N GLU A 383 -9.34 -16.30 7.25
CA GLU A 383 -10.31 -16.54 8.29
C GLU A 383 -9.66 -17.22 9.50
N PHE A 384 -10.33 -17.12 10.65
CA PHE A 384 -9.83 -17.74 11.87
C PHE A 384 -9.64 -19.24 11.71
N GLN A 385 -10.59 -19.92 11.06
CA GLN A 385 -10.55 -21.37 10.82
C GLN A 385 -9.63 -21.79 9.69
N GLY A 386 -9.29 -20.89 8.78
CA GLY A 386 -8.43 -21.20 7.65
C GLY A 386 -8.69 -20.34 6.43
N PRO A 387 -7.91 -20.53 5.38
CA PRO A 387 -8.07 -19.77 4.13
C PRO A 387 -9.36 -20.13 3.40
N ALA A 388 -9.93 -19.18 2.66
CA ALA A 388 -11.16 -19.36 1.91
C ALA A 388 -11.04 -18.86 0.48
N ASP A 389 -11.69 -19.54 -0.44
CA ASP A 389 -12.01 -19.04 -1.78
C ASP A 389 -13.42 -18.47 -1.81
N SER A 390 -13.64 -17.46 -2.61
CA SER A 390 -14.96 -16.91 -2.88
C SER A 390 -15.12 -16.70 -4.37
N VAL A 391 -16.25 -17.08 -4.92
CA VAL A 391 -16.57 -16.86 -6.31
C VAL A 391 -17.87 -16.09 -6.48
N ARG A 392 -18.04 -15.51 -7.64
CA ARG A 392 -19.26 -14.87 -8.07
C ARG A 392 -19.65 -15.49 -9.41
N VAL A 393 -20.91 -15.89 -9.53
CA VAL A 393 -21.48 -16.39 -10.78
C VAL A 393 -22.47 -15.37 -11.33
N PRO A 394 -22.58 -15.20 -12.65
CA PRO A 394 -23.52 -14.26 -13.24
C PRO A 394 -24.96 -14.69 -12.95
N VAL A 395 -25.81 -13.72 -12.63
CA VAL A 395 -27.24 -13.92 -12.39
C VAL A 395 -28.09 -13.35 -13.52
N VAL A 396 -27.52 -12.52 -14.37
CA VAL A 396 -28.10 -11.97 -15.59
C VAL A 396 -27.06 -12.00 -16.71
N PRO A 397 -27.49 -12.09 -17.98
CA PRO A 397 -26.55 -11.98 -19.10
C PRO A 397 -26.03 -10.54 -19.23
N PRO A 398 -24.83 -10.35 -19.80
CA PRO A 398 -24.31 -9.03 -20.15
C PRO A 398 -25.27 -8.26 -21.06
N LYS A 399 -25.38 -6.94 -20.84
CA LYS A 399 -26.18 -6.08 -21.68
C LYS A 399 -25.42 -5.64 -22.94
N GLY A 400 -26.10 -5.66 -24.09
CA GLY A 400 -25.56 -5.17 -25.35
C GLY A 400 -24.26 -5.91 -25.72
N GLU A 401 -23.22 -5.14 -26.03
CA GLU A 401 -21.89 -5.67 -26.40
C GLU A 401 -20.89 -5.68 -25.25
N CYS A 402 -21.36 -5.52 -23.99
CA CYS A 402 -20.48 -5.59 -22.82
C CYS A 402 -19.84 -6.97 -22.70
N ARG A 403 -18.55 -6.99 -22.41
CA ARG A 403 -17.76 -8.20 -22.20
C ARG A 403 -16.95 -8.10 -20.92
N PRO A 404 -16.86 -9.19 -20.11
CA PRO A 404 -15.98 -9.19 -18.95
C PRO A 404 -14.53 -8.85 -19.33
N PHE A 405 -13.93 -7.91 -18.62
CA PHE A 405 -12.54 -7.52 -18.89
C PHE A 405 -11.57 -8.71 -18.84
N GLN A 406 -11.82 -9.65 -17.95
CA GLN A 406 -11.03 -10.87 -17.83
C GLN A 406 -11.03 -11.68 -19.14
N ASP A 407 -12.19 -11.79 -19.82
CA ASP A 407 -12.29 -12.47 -21.12
C ASP A 407 -11.54 -11.71 -22.21
N VAL A 408 -11.60 -10.37 -22.17
CA VAL A 408 -10.85 -9.51 -23.09
C VAL A 408 -9.34 -9.75 -22.93
N ILE A 409 -8.84 -9.81 -21.71
CA ILE A 409 -7.41 -10.08 -21.43
C ILE A 409 -7.00 -11.48 -21.89
N VAL A 410 -7.82 -12.50 -21.67
CA VAL A 410 -7.55 -13.86 -22.14
C VAL A 410 -7.49 -13.92 -23.66
N GLU A 411 -8.39 -13.19 -24.35
CA GLU A 411 -8.39 -13.11 -25.81
C GLU A 411 -7.18 -12.33 -26.33
N LEU A 412 -6.87 -11.17 -25.76
CA LEU A 412 -5.70 -10.36 -26.15
C LEU A 412 -4.40 -11.15 -25.94
N GLY A 413 -4.25 -11.82 -24.80
CA GLY A 413 -3.09 -12.65 -24.52
C GLY A 413 -2.89 -13.75 -25.58
N SER A 414 -3.96 -14.37 -26.03
CA SER A 414 -3.93 -15.37 -27.10
C SER A 414 -3.61 -14.76 -28.47
N ARG A 415 -4.23 -13.62 -28.82
CA ARG A 415 -3.99 -12.94 -30.11
C ARG A 415 -2.55 -12.41 -30.22
N LEU A 416 -2.00 -11.92 -29.12
CA LEU A 416 -0.62 -11.48 -29.02
C LEU A 416 0.37 -12.65 -28.86
N LYS A 417 -0.12 -13.88 -28.81
CA LYS A 417 0.66 -15.11 -28.64
C LYS A 417 1.56 -15.07 -27.41
N LEU A 418 1.09 -14.50 -26.33
CA LEU A 418 1.84 -14.48 -25.07
C LEU A 418 2.01 -15.90 -24.54
N PRO A 419 3.21 -16.29 -24.08
CA PRO A 419 3.53 -17.70 -23.80
C PRO A 419 2.56 -18.40 -22.83
N ARG A 420 2.06 -17.71 -21.82
CA ARG A 420 1.13 -18.28 -20.84
C ARG A 420 -0.28 -18.52 -21.37
N PHE A 421 -0.65 -17.90 -22.50
CA PHE A 421 -1.96 -18.01 -23.14
C PHE A 421 -1.97 -18.96 -24.32
N MET A 422 -0.83 -19.55 -24.65
CA MET A 422 -0.64 -20.49 -25.76
C MET A 422 -0.21 -21.85 -25.28
N ASN A 423 -0.65 -22.90 -25.97
CA ASN A 423 -0.09 -24.23 -25.85
C ASN A 423 1.26 -24.32 -26.62
N LEU A 424 2.05 -25.34 -26.33
CA LEU A 424 3.32 -25.57 -27.02
C LEU A 424 3.16 -25.78 -28.55
N ASP A 425 2.01 -26.24 -28.99
CA ASP A 425 1.66 -26.42 -30.41
C ASP A 425 1.18 -25.11 -31.09
N GLY A 426 1.17 -23.99 -30.36
CA GLY A 426 0.75 -22.70 -30.88
C GLY A 426 -0.77 -22.48 -30.89
N THR A 427 -1.55 -23.38 -30.33
CA THR A 427 -2.99 -23.20 -30.17
C THR A 427 -3.32 -22.38 -28.91
N ARG A 428 -4.48 -21.75 -28.88
CA ARG A 428 -4.98 -21.01 -27.73
C ARG A 428 -5.17 -21.93 -26.53
N LYS A 429 -4.63 -21.55 -25.36
CA LYS A 429 -4.66 -22.37 -24.15
C LYS A 429 -5.99 -22.25 -23.39
N PHE A 430 -6.54 -21.05 -23.26
CA PHE A 430 -7.77 -20.81 -22.50
C PHE A 430 -8.85 -20.21 -23.41
N LYS A 431 -10.06 -20.70 -23.28
CA LYS A 431 -11.21 -20.22 -24.04
C LYS A 431 -11.70 -18.84 -23.55
N ASP A 432 -11.84 -18.68 -22.26
CA ASP A 432 -12.34 -17.51 -21.56
C ASP A 432 -11.80 -17.52 -20.09
N TYR A 433 -12.21 -16.57 -19.28
CA TYR A 433 -11.80 -16.50 -17.88
C TYR A 433 -12.33 -17.68 -17.06
N LYS A 434 -13.54 -18.15 -17.31
CA LYS A 434 -14.10 -19.33 -16.63
C LYS A 434 -13.22 -20.56 -16.84
N ASP A 435 -12.80 -20.76 -18.06
CA ASP A 435 -11.90 -21.86 -18.46
C ASP A 435 -10.49 -21.67 -17.90
N LEU A 436 -9.98 -20.42 -17.89
CA LEU A 436 -8.69 -20.09 -17.28
C LEU A 436 -8.67 -20.49 -15.80
N VAL A 437 -9.68 -20.10 -15.02
CA VAL A 437 -9.73 -20.39 -13.58
C VAL A 437 -9.71 -21.90 -13.30
N ILE A 438 -10.38 -22.70 -14.12
CA ILE A 438 -10.40 -24.16 -14.00
C ILE A 438 -9.04 -24.77 -14.33
N ASN A 439 -8.44 -24.35 -15.46
CA ASN A 439 -7.25 -24.99 -16.03
C ASN A 439 -5.93 -24.31 -15.66
N PHE A 440 -5.98 -23.24 -14.87
CA PHE A 440 -4.77 -22.61 -14.36
C PHE A 440 -4.07 -23.52 -13.36
N GLU A 441 -2.75 -23.61 -13.48
CA GLU A 441 -1.87 -24.18 -12.47
C GLU A 441 -0.75 -23.19 -12.16
N THR A 442 -0.40 -23.08 -10.89
CA THR A 442 0.70 -22.22 -10.43
C THR A 442 2.02 -22.65 -11.06
N GLU A 443 2.27 -23.94 -11.06
CA GLU A 443 3.34 -24.60 -11.79
C GLU A 443 2.73 -25.78 -12.55
N LEU A 444 3.16 -26.01 -13.77
CA LEU A 444 2.63 -27.08 -14.61
C LEU A 444 2.81 -28.45 -13.92
N GLY A 445 1.75 -29.19 -13.76
CA GLY A 445 1.74 -30.48 -13.08
C GLY A 445 1.74 -30.45 -11.55
N SER A 446 1.71 -29.26 -10.94
CA SER A 446 1.63 -29.12 -9.48
C SER A 446 0.27 -29.53 -8.92
N GLY A 447 -0.77 -29.46 -9.72
CA GLY A 447 -2.15 -29.65 -9.29
C GLY A 447 -2.72 -28.48 -8.47
N ILE A 448 -1.93 -27.40 -8.26
CA ILE A 448 -2.36 -26.22 -7.50
C ILE A 448 -2.97 -25.22 -8.48
N GLY A 449 -4.29 -25.13 -8.44
CA GLY A 449 -5.07 -24.29 -9.33
C GLY A 449 -5.32 -22.88 -8.80
N PHE A 450 -6.10 -22.10 -9.55
CA PHE A 450 -6.54 -20.77 -9.13
C PHE A 450 -7.45 -20.86 -7.90
N LEU A 451 -8.42 -21.77 -7.91
CA LEU A 451 -9.31 -22.10 -6.79
C LEU A 451 -8.90 -23.41 -6.13
N ALA A 452 -8.99 -23.48 -4.81
CA ALA A 452 -8.57 -24.61 -4.01
C ALA A 452 -9.68 -25.67 -3.79
N GLY A 453 -10.94 -25.26 -3.83
CA GLY A 453 -12.07 -26.14 -3.59
C GLY A 453 -12.39 -27.04 -4.79
N TRP A 454 -12.84 -28.27 -4.50
CA TRP A 454 -13.36 -29.23 -5.47
C TRP A 454 -12.46 -29.49 -6.68
N ARG A 455 -11.19 -29.68 -6.43
CA ARG A 455 -10.21 -30.15 -7.42
C ARG A 455 -10.32 -31.67 -7.61
N GLY A 456 -9.59 -32.19 -8.61
CA GLY A 456 -9.73 -33.57 -9.05
C GLY A 456 -10.88 -33.72 -10.06
N LYS A 457 -10.79 -34.69 -10.98
CA LYS A 457 -11.79 -34.89 -12.08
C LYS A 457 -13.25 -34.95 -11.60
N ASN A 458 -13.45 -35.46 -10.40
CA ASN A 458 -14.77 -35.63 -9.79
C ASN A 458 -15.06 -34.59 -8.70
N GLY A 459 -14.15 -33.61 -8.46
CA GLY A 459 -14.29 -32.62 -7.38
C GLY A 459 -14.11 -33.19 -5.98
N ASP A 460 -13.41 -34.29 -5.85
CA ASP A 460 -13.20 -35.07 -4.61
C ASP A 460 -11.94 -34.62 -3.82
N LYS A 461 -11.21 -33.66 -4.34
CA LYS A 461 -9.98 -33.14 -3.72
C LYS A 461 -10.10 -31.65 -3.40
N SER A 462 -9.29 -31.21 -2.46
CA SER A 462 -9.13 -29.78 -2.11
C SER A 462 -7.67 -29.40 -2.08
N MET A 463 -7.38 -28.13 -2.27
CA MET A 463 -6.05 -27.53 -2.33
C MET A 463 -5.23 -27.97 -3.54
N ARG A 464 -5.07 -29.26 -3.75
CA ARG A 464 -4.27 -29.85 -4.83
C ARG A 464 -5.06 -30.95 -5.55
N GLY A 465 -4.97 -30.98 -6.87
CA GLY A 465 -5.63 -31.97 -7.72
C GLY A 465 -5.73 -31.52 -9.17
N GLU A 466 -6.06 -32.42 -10.09
CA GLU A 466 -6.33 -32.12 -11.48
C GLU A 466 -7.47 -31.09 -11.62
N PRO A 467 -7.53 -30.33 -12.74
CA PRO A 467 -8.66 -29.46 -13.07
C PRO A 467 -10.00 -30.21 -13.03
N ASN A 468 -11.00 -29.60 -12.44
CA ASN A 468 -12.38 -30.11 -12.40
C ASN A 468 -13.27 -29.27 -13.33
N PRO A 469 -13.77 -29.83 -14.44
CA PRO A 469 -14.64 -29.11 -15.38
C PRO A 469 -15.91 -28.52 -14.75
N ASN A 470 -16.38 -29.13 -13.66
CA ASN A 470 -17.61 -28.73 -12.97
C ASN A 470 -17.32 -27.87 -11.70
N GLN A 471 -16.10 -27.32 -11.57
CA GLN A 471 -15.69 -26.62 -10.35
C GLN A 471 -16.61 -25.42 -10.04
N TRP A 472 -16.94 -24.61 -11.04
CA TRP A 472 -17.85 -23.46 -10.88
C TRP A 472 -19.24 -23.85 -10.37
N GLU A 473 -19.80 -24.93 -10.90
CA GLU A 473 -21.11 -25.45 -10.51
C GLU A 473 -21.09 -25.97 -9.06
N MET A 474 -19.97 -26.52 -8.62
CA MET A 474 -19.79 -26.95 -7.23
C MET A 474 -19.70 -25.76 -6.28
N TYR A 475 -18.96 -24.70 -6.64
CA TYR A 475 -18.98 -23.46 -5.89
C TYR A 475 -20.39 -22.87 -5.82
N ALA A 476 -21.07 -22.75 -6.94
CA ALA A 476 -22.43 -22.19 -7.00
C ALA A 476 -23.43 -22.93 -6.10
N LYS A 477 -23.28 -24.26 -5.98
CA LYS A 477 -24.11 -25.11 -5.10
C LYS A 477 -23.75 -24.96 -3.62
N ASN A 478 -22.55 -24.45 -3.30
CA ASN A 478 -22.07 -24.25 -1.94
C ASN A 478 -21.96 -22.77 -1.61
N ASP A 479 -23.00 -22.01 -1.90
CA ASP A 479 -23.12 -20.57 -1.59
C ASP A 479 -21.95 -19.73 -2.10
N CYS A 480 -21.30 -20.15 -3.19
CA CYS A 480 -20.16 -19.50 -3.82
C CYS A 480 -18.89 -19.39 -2.94
N VAL A 481 -18.77 -20.16 -1.88
CA VAL A 481 -17.63 -20.14 -0.96
C VAL A 481 -17.09 -21.54 -0.73
N PHE A 482 -15.77 -21.65 -0.67
CA PHE A 482 -15.06 -22.82 -0.15
C PHE A 482 -14.15 -22.35 0.97
N GLN A 483 -14.24 -22.98 2.13
CA GLN A 483 -13.35 -22.73 3.25
C GLN A 483 -12.56 -24.00 3.58
N TYR A 484 -11.25 -23.85 3.66
CA TYR A 484 -10.38 -24.90 4.15
C TYR A 484 -10.24 -24.75 5.66
N GLU A 485 -10.71 -25.77 6.39
CA GLU A 485 -10.57 -25.80 7.85
C GLU A 485 -9.18 -26.30 8.23
N LEU A 486 -8.40 -25.40 8.81
CA LEU A 486 -7.12 -25.76 9.41
C LEU A 486 -7.36 -26.55 10.71
N PRO A 487 -6.56 -27.58 10.99
CA PRO A 487 -6.52 -28.19 12.32
C PRO A 487 -6.37 -27.10 13.40
N LYS A 488 -7.06 -27.26 14.52
CA LYS A 488 -6.97 -26.27 15.61
C LYS A 488 -5.53 -26.00 16.03
N SER A 489 -4.68 -27.03 16.03
CA SER A 489 -3.25 -26.92 16.30
C SER A 489 -2.46 -26.00 15.35
N TYR A 490 -3.02 -25.63 14.17
CA TYR A 490 -2.37 -24.77 13.17
C TYR A 490 -2.91 -23.35 13.18
N GLN A 491 -3.89 -23.02 14.00
CA GLN A 491 -4.60 -21.75 13.93
C GLN A 491 -3.86 -20.56 14.54
N TYR A 492 -2.90 -20.81 15.42
CA TYR A 492 -2.09 -19.78 16.09
C TYR A 492 -0.60 -20.02 15.90
N MET A 493 0.18 -19.00 16.20
CA MET A 493 1.64 -19.03 16.14
C MET A 493 2.17 -19.46 14.77
N ARG A 494 1.49 -19.09 13.71
CA ARG A 494 1.67 -19.62 12.34
C ARG A 494 3.09 -19.44 11.79
N ASN A 495 3.77 -18.36 12.16
CA ASN A 495 5.15 -18.11 11.73
C ASN A 495 6.15 -19.11 12.35
N TRP A 496 5.75 -19.82 13.40
CA TRP A 496 6.62 -20.72 14.17
C TRP A 496 5.99 -22.08 14.42
N ASN A 497 4.82 -22.32 13.91
CA ASN A 497 4.08 -23.56 14.06
C ASN A 497 4.48 -24.53 12.95
N GLN A 498 5.19 -25.61 13.31
CA GLN A 498 5.71 -26.57 12.33
C GLN A 498 4.61 -27.20 11.50
N GLY A 499 3.49 -27.55 12.09
CA GLY A 499 2.36 -28.14 11.37
C GLY A 499 1.78 -27.17 10.33
N TYR A 500 1.62 -25.90 10.71
CA TYR A 500 1.14 -24.87 9.78
C TYR A 500 2.14 -24.60 8.65
N LEU A 501 3.43 -24.47 8.97
CA LEU A 501 4.47 -24.19 7.97
C LEU A 501 4.61 -25.36 6.98
N ASN A 502 4.57 -26.60 7.44
CA ASN A 502 4.54 -27.77 6.57
C ASN A 502 3.33 -27.73 5.64
N TRP A 503 2.14 -27.49 6.20
CA TRP A 503 0.92 -27.35 5.41
C TRP A 503 1.05 -26.24 4.36
N ALA A 504 1.59 -25.08 4.73
CA ALA A 504 1.78 -23.95 3.82
C ALA A 504 2.79 -24.26 2.70
N GLN A 505 3.86 -24.99 2.99
CA GLN A 505 4.84 -25.45 2.00
C GLN A 505 4.22 -26.48 1.05
N ASP A 506 3.50 -27.46 1.57
CA ASP A 506 2.82 -28.49 0.78
C ASP A 506 1.84 -27.89 -0.24
N HIS A 507 1.31 -26.70 0.06
CA HIS A 507 0.39 -25.99 -0.82
C HIS A 507 1.07 -24.81 -1.56
N SER A 508 2.39 -24.76 -1.58
CA SER A 508 3.20 -23.74 -2.27
C SER A 508 2.89 -22.29 -1.86
N LEU A 509 2.44 -22.09 -0.63
CA LEU A 509 2.25 -20.76 -0.06
C LEU A 509 3.57 -20.17 0.45
N ILE A 510 4.51 -21.01 0.81
CA ILE A 510 5.89 -20.66 1.20
C ILE A 510 6.88 -21.64 0.56
N LYS A 511 8.17 -21.26 0.48
CA LYS A 511 9.24 -22.07 -0.12
C LYS A 511 9.93 -23.00 0.87
N HIS A 512 9.98 -22.62 2.15
CA HIS A 512 10.67 -23.34 3.22
C HIS A 512 9.82 -23.31 4.50
N THR A 513 10.15 -24.16 5.45
CA THR A 513 9.44 -24.27 6.74
C THR A 513 10.23 -23.68 7.89
N ASP A 514 11.28 -22.90 7.61
CA ASP A 514 12.03 -22.20 8.63
C ASP A 514 11.16 -21.17 9.34
N PRO A 515 11.41 -20.90 10.62
CA PRO A 515 10.65 -19.92 11.37
C PRO A 515 10.75 -18.53 10.76
N ILE A 516 9.63 -17.81 10.71
CA ILE A 516 9.56 -16.44 10.19
C ILE A 516 9.66 -15.47 11.38
N ASN A 517 10.89 -15.08 11.73
CA ASN A 517 11.13 -14.18 12.84
C ASN A 517 10.69 -12.74 12.53
N ILE A 518 10.15 -12.08 13.55
CA ILE A 518 9.75 -10.68 13.44
C ILE A 518 10.99 -9.78 13.57
N HIS A 519 11.07 -8.77 12.71
CA HIS A 519 12.23 -7.89 12.67
C HIS A 519 11.99 -6.60 13.46
N VAL A 520 12.64 -6.42 14.59
CA VAL A 520 12.78 -5.12 15.27
C VAL A 520 13.88 -4.27 14.64
N TYR A 521 14.89 -4.93 14.07
CA TYR A 521 15.99 -4.34 13.34
C TYR A 521 15.99 -4.86 11.90
N SER A 522 16.14 -3.98 10.90
CA SER A 522 16.14 -4.35 9.48
C SER A 522 17.53 -4.22 8.86
N GLU A 523 18.24 -5.33 8.76
CA GLU A 523 19.51 -5.38 8.06
C GLU A 523 19.38 -5.02 6.57
N ILE A 524 18.22 -5.32 5.96
CA ILE A 524 17.93 -4.92 4.58
C ILE A 524 18.05 -3.41 4.41
N LEU A 525 17.39 -2.64 5.27
CA LEU A 525 17.48 -1.18 5.22
C LEU A 525 18.91 -0.69 5.46
N GLN A 526 19.64 -1.34 6.38
CA GLN A 526 21.03 -1.01 6.64
C GLN A 526 21.92 -1.22 5.40
N LYS A 527 21.71 -2.29 4.65
CA LYS A 527 22.44 -2.55 3.39
C LYS A 527 22.25 -1.41 2.38
N PHE A 528 21.01 -0.93 2.22
CA PHE A 528 20.71 0.21 1.36
C PHE A 528 21.37 1.51 1.86
N ARG A 529 21.33 1.74 3.17
CA ARG A 529 21.96 2.90 3.80
C ARG A 529 23.48 2.89 3.61
N LEU A 530 24.14 1.76 3.87
CA LEU A 530 25.59 1.62 3.66
C LEU A 530 26.00 1.83 2.20
N ALA A 531 25.17 1.38 1.23
CA ALA A 531 25.41 1.68 -0.17
C ALA A 531 25.32 3.18 -0.45
N ALA A 532 24.34 3.89 0.13
CA ALA A 532 24.23 5.33 -0.01
C ALA A 532 25.38 6.11 0.66
N GLU A 533 25.94 5.59 1.72
CA GLU A 533 27.12 6.13 2.41
C GLU A 533 28.45 5.79 1.71
N GLY A 534 28.43 4.95 0.66
CA GLY A 534 29.63 4.49 -0.02
C GLY A 534 30.49 3.49 0.76
N LYS A 535 29.95 2.98 1.88
CA LYS A 535 30.65 2.00 2.75
C LYS A 535 30.50 0.56 2.29
N ARG A 536 29.59 0.28 1.34
CA ARG A 536 29.36 -1.04 0.79
C ARG A 536 29.90 -1.15 -0.65
N LYS A 537 30.54 -2.26 -0.99
CA LYS A 537 30.87 -2.63 -2.37
C LYS A 537 29.60 -3.08 -3.10
N GLY A 538 29.55 -2.89 -4.42
CA GLY A 538 28.41 -3.25 -5.25
C GLY A 538 27.61 -2.06 -5.71
N ARG A 539 26.29 -2.25 -5.95
CA ARG A 539 25.41 -1.22 -6.49
C ARG A 539 25.26 -0.04 -5.54
N GLN A 540 25.38 1.16 -6.11
CA GLN A 540 25.25 2.43 -5.42
C GLN A 540 24.04 3.18 -5.96
N PRO A 541 23.33 3.98 -5.13
CA PRO A 541 22.26 4.84 -5.64
C PRO A 541 22.83 5.95 -6.53
N PRO A 542 22.04 6.39 -7.54
CA PRO A 542 22.35 7.63 -8.28
C PRO A 542 22.55 8.80 -7.32
N ASP A 543 23.42 9.76 -7.68
CA ASP A 543 23.82 10.85 -6.79
C ASP A 543 22.61 11.67 -6.27
N HIS A 544 21.63 11.93 -7.11
CA HIS A 544 20.42 12.67 -6.73
C HIS A 544 19.50 11.94 -5.72
N LEU A 545 19.63 10.61 -5.58
CA LEU A 545 18.87 9.81 -4.62
C LEU A 545 19.68 9.44 -3.36
N ARG A 546 20.99 9.65 -3.37
CA ARG A 546 21.91 9.23 -2.30
C ARG A 546 21.49 9.72 -0.93
N GLU A 547 21.22 11.01 -0.80
CA GLU A 547 20.81 11.62 0.47
C GLU A 547 19.44 11.12 0.93
N ARG A 548 18.48 10.97 0.02
CA ARG A 548 17.17 10.40 0.31
C ARG A 548 17.27 8.98 0.86
N VAL A 549 18.07 8.12 0.23
CA VAL A 549 18.30 6.75 0.70
C VAL A 549 18.97 6.77 2.07
N ARG A 550 20.04 7.58 2.24
CA ARG A 550 20.75 7.71 3.51
C ARG A 550 19.83 8.11 4.67
N LEU A 551 18.90 9.02 4.46
CA LEU A 551 18.00 9.54 5.51
C LEU A 551 16.86 8.57 5.84
N HIS A 552 16.23 7.97 4.83
CA HIS A 552 15.00 7.21 5.04
C HIS A 552 15.19 5.71 5.29
N PHE A 553 16.34 5.15 4.86
CA PHE A 553 16.63 3.72 5.01
C PHE A 553 17.35 3.42 6.33
N ASP A 554 16.71 3.75 7.43
CA ASP A 554 17.25 3.46 8.76
C ASP A 554 16.84 2.04 9.21
N PRO A 555 17.77 1.22 9.71
CA PRO A 555 17.50 -0.13 10.20
C PRO A 555 16.55 -0.15 11.40
N LEU A 556 16.38 0.95 12.11
CA LEU A 556 15.48 1.15 13.24
C LEU A 556 14.37 2.14 12.90
N PRO A 557 13.20 2.04 13.54
CA PRO A 557 12.13 3.00 13.29
C PRO A 557 12.51 4.40 13.75
N PHE A 558 11.98 5.39 13.04
CA PHE A 558 12.14 6.79 13.39
C PHE A 558 10.92 7.58 12.92
N TYR A 559 10.77 8.78 13.45
CA TYR A 559 9.77 9.72 13.02
C TYR A 559 10.36 10.77 12.08
N SER A 560 9.67 11.01 10.98
CA SER A 560 9.78 12.20 10.15
C SER A 560 8.41 12.81 9.95
N GLU A 561 8.32 14.12 9.82
CA GLU A 561 7.07 14.75 9.38
C GLU A 561 6.74 14.28 7.95
N PRO A 562 5.44 14.25 7.57
CA PRO A 562 5.05 14.06 6.19
C PRO A 562 5.74 15.06 5.25
N LEU A 563 6.13 14.61 4.05
CA LEU A 563 6.94 15.41 3.12
C LEU A 563 6.24 16.72 2.73
N GLU A 564 4.93 16.70 2.47
CA GLU A 564 4.19 17.92 2.15
C GLU A 564 4.19 18.92 3.33
N THR A 565 4.12 18.43 4.56
CA THR A 565 4.22 19.25 5.77
C THR A 565 5.59 19.93 5.91
N LEU A 566 6.67 19.29 5.41
CA LEU A 566 8.02 19.87 5.42
C LEU A 566 8.21 20.92 4.34
N THR A 567 7.49 20.85 3.23
CA THR A 567 7.74 21.66 2.03
C THR A 567 6.71 22.77 1.80
N ILE A 568 5.54 22.68 2.44
CA ILE A 568 4.46 23.66 2.32
C ILE A 568 4.43 24.58 3.55
N ASP A 569 4.21 25.87 3.31
CA ASP A 569 4.07 26.85 4.39
C ASP A 569 2.83 26.58 5.25
N LYS A 570 3.08 26.19 6.49
CA LYS A 570 2.04 25.81 7.47
C LYS A 570 1.19 27.02 7.92
N ASP A 571 1.72 28.22 7.87
CA ASP A 571 1.00 29.43 8.27
C ASP A 571 0.01 29.85 7.19
N THR A 572 0.37 29.69 5.93
CA THR A 572 -0.51 29.93 4.79
C THR A 572 -1.59 28.83 4.66
N TYR A 573 -1.21 27.56 4.89
CA TYR A 573 -2.10 26.39 4.77
C TYR A 573 -2.19 25.63 6.11
N PRO A 574 -2.93 26.18 7.10
CA PRO A 574 -2.86 25.69 8.48
C PRO A 574 -3.59 24.38 8.74
N LEU A 575 -4.53 23.98 7.88
CA LEU A 575 -5.42 22.85 8.13
C LEU A 575 -4.93 21.58 7.42
N ASN A 576 -4.97 20.44 8.12
CA ASN A 576 -4.80 19.13 7.51
C ASN A 576 -6.12 18.70 6.86
N ALA A 577 -6.06 18.24 5.61
CA ALA A 577 -7.25 17.81 4.87
C ALA A 577 -7.19 16.32 4.57
N ILE A 578 -8.17 15.56 5.07
CA ILE A 578 -8.24 14.12 4.91
C ILE A 578 -9.57 13.69 4.29
N THR A 579 -9.61 12.46 3.76
CA THR A 579 -10.83 11.88 3.23
C THR A 579 -11.23 10.63 4.00
N GLN A 580 -12.53 10.38 4.06
CA GLN A 580 -13.11 9.15 4.57
C GLN A 580 -13.94 8.46 3.49
N ARG A 581 -14.04 7.13 3.54
CA ARG A 581 -14.93 6.40 2.65
C ARG A 581 -16.35 6.45 3.18
N PRO A 582 -17.34 6.87 2.37
CA PRO A 582 -18.73 6.76 2.77
C PRO A 582 -19.12 5.27 2.84
N MET A 583 -19.85 4.89 3.89
CA MET A 583 -20.23 3.49 4.10
C MET A 583 -21.16 2.98 2.97
N ALA A 584 -22.05 3.83 2.48
CA ALA A 584 -23.06 3.47 1.50
C ALA A 584 -22.60 3.57 0.04
N MET A 585 -21.38 4.06 -0.23
CA MET A 585 -20.88 4.26 -1.59
C MET A 585 -19.48 3.70 -1.74
N TYR A 586 -19.21 3.07 -2.87
CA TYR A 586 -17.91 2.52 -3.24
C TYR A 586 -17.18 3.44 -4.22
N HIS A 587 -16.34 4.32 -3.70
CA HIS A 587 -15.58 5.28 -4.49
C HIS A 587 -16.45 6.09 -5.46
N SER A 588 -15.95 6.41 -6.64
CA SER A 588 -16.70 7.15 -7.66
C SER A 588 -17.82 6.34 -8.34
N TRP A 589 -17.83 5.04 -8.18
CA TRP A 589 -18.73 4.16 -8.94
C TRP A 589 -20.19 4.29 -8.55
N ASP A 590 -20.46 4.52 -7.28
CA ASP A 590 -21.82 4.56 -6.77
C ASP A 590 -22.41 5.97 -6.74
N SER A 591 -21.61 7.01 -6.97
CA SER A 591 -22.13 8.39 -6.91
C SER A 591 -23.10 8.76 -8.05
N GLN A 592 -23.24 7.93 -9.09
CA GLN A 592 -24.34 8.05 -10.07
C GLN A 592 -25.61 7.31 -9.61
N ASN A 593 -25.55 6.45 -8.60
CA ASN A 593 -26.69 5.66 -8.15
C ASN A 593 -27.69 6.54 -7.42
N ALA A 594 -28.89 6.70 -7.98
CA ALA A 594 -29.93 7.58 -7.45
C ALA A 594 -30.43 7.18 -6.04
N TRP A 595 -30.43 5.88 -5.70
CA TRP A 595 -30.80 5.39 -4.38
C TRP A 595 -29.75 5.79 -3.34
N LEU A 596 -28.49 5.63 -3.64
CA LEU A 596 -27.39 5.96 -2.71
C LEU A 596 -27.24 7.48 -2.55
N ARG A 597 -27.56 8.26 -3.60
CA ARG A 597 -27.59 9.73 -3.51
C ARG A 597 -28.68 10.26 -2.56
N GLN A 598 -29.69 9.47 -2.24
CA GLN A 598 -30.65 9.86 -1.19
C GLN A 598 -30.00 9.84 0.21
N ILE A 599 -28.98 9.00 0.41
CA ILE A 599 -28.21 8.95 1.65
C ILE A 599 -27.13 10.05 1.66
N HIS A 600 -26.40 10.19 0.57
CA HIS A 600 -25.30 11.15 0.40
C HIS A 600 -25.61 12.08 -0.79
N SER A 601 -26.53 13.03 -0.59
CA SER A 601 -26.96 13.93 -1.67
C SER A 601 -25.89 14.96 -2.06
N HIS A 602 -25.06 15.37 -1.11
CA HIS A 602 -24.01 16.37 -1.29
C HIS A 602 -22.72 15.87 -0.65
N ASN A 603 -21.59 16.40 -1.12
CA ASN A 603 -20.37 16.34 -0.39
C ASN A 603 -20.09 17.68 0.28
N TYR A 604 -19.71 17.65 1.54
CA TYR A 604 -19.38 18.83 2.35
C TYR A 604 -17.94 18.74 2.80
N LEU A 605 -17.29 19.88 2.98
CA LEU A 605 -16.09 19.93 3.81
C LEU A 605 -16.51 20.08 5.26
N VAL A 606 -16.23 19.07 6.05
CA VAL A 606 -16.62 19.02 7.47
C VAL A 606 -15.46 19.54 8.31
N MET A 607 -15.78 20.44 9.26
CA MET A 607 -14.80 21.12 10.10
C MET A 607 -15.37 21.50 11.47
N SER A 608 -14.50 21.86 12.40
CA SER A 608 -14.91 22.44 13.69
C SER A 608 -15.59 23.80 13.48
N PRO A 609 -16.62 24.16 14.28
CA PRO A 609 -17.23 25.50 14.26
C PRO A 609 -16.22 26.62 14.41
N SER A 610 -15.18 26.45 15.23
CA SER A 610 -14.12 27.44 15.44
C SER A 610 -13.41 27.86 14.16
N VAL A 611 -13.23 26.93 13.22
CA VAL A 611 -12.62 27.23 11.92
C VAL A 611 -13.49 28.21 11.12
N GLY A 612 -14.82 28.03 11.17
CA GLY A 612 -15.75 28.98 10.53
C GLY A 612 -15.75 30.35 11.19
N GLU A 613 -15.76 30.40 12.51
CA GLU A 613 -15.71 31.64 13.30
C GLU A 613 -14.46 32.45 13.00
N GLU A 614 -13.28 31.79 12.97
CA GLU A 614 -11.99 32.43 12.66
C GLU A 614 -11.93 32.97 11.24
N ASN A 615 -12.62 32.32 10.29
CA ASN A 615 -12.60 32.68 8.85
C ASN A 615 -13.86 33.39 8.36
N GLY A 616 -14.79 33.76 9.26
CA GLY A 616 -15.93 34.62 9.00
C GLY A 616 -17.05 34.00 8.15
N PHE A 617 -17.29 32.68 8.26
CA PHE A 617 -18.39 31.99 7.59
C PHE A 617 -19.15 31.04 8.54
N GLY A 618 -20.39 30.71 8.17
CA GLY A 618 -21.30 29.86 8.96
C GLY A 618 -21.51 28.47 8.36
N ASP A 619 -22.21 27.61 9.11
CA ASP A 619 -22.58 26.27 8.65
C ASP A 619 -23.45 26.34 7.39
N GLY A 620 -23.10 25.56 6.36
CA GLY A 620 -23.76 25.56 5.09
C GLY A 620 -23.33 26.64 4.09
N ASP A 621 -22.43 27.54 4.48
CA ASP A 621 -21.88 28.55 3.55
C ASP A 621 -21.05 27.90 2.44
N TRP A 622 -21.02 28.56 1.29
CA TRP A 622 -20.07 28.25 0.22
C TRP A 622 -18.71 28.83 0.56
N ILE A 623 -17.70 27.99 0.46
CA ILE A 623 -16.32 28.33 0.79
C ILE A 623 -15.37 27.91 -0.32
N TRP A 624 -14.22 28.54 -0.36
CA TRP A 624 -13.06 28.05 -1.08
C TRP A 624 -12.23 27.16 -0.15
N VAL A 625 -11.79 26.04 -0.69
CA VAL A 625 -10.74 25.19 -0.12
C VAL A 625 -9.55 25.27 -1.06
N GLU A 626 -8.44 25.72 -0.55
CA GLU A 626 -7.24 26.01 -1.35
C GLU A 626 -6.02 25.31 -0.74
N SER A 627 -5.25 24.65 -1.59
CA SER A 627 -3.91 24.14 -1.31
C SER A 627 -2.87 24.92 -2.08
N ALA A 628 -1.59 24.63 -1.90
CA ALA A 628 -0.53 25.17 -2.73
C ALA A 628 -0.63 24.80 -4.22
N HIS A 629 -1.52 23.85 -4.57
CA HIS A 629 -1.62 23.22 -5.89
C HIS A 629 -2.91 23.58 -6.64
N GLY A 630 -3.88 24.17 -5.96
CA GLY A 630 -5.15 24.55 -6.59
C GLY A 630 -6.22 24.86 -5.57
N LYS A 631 -7.43 25.16 -6.04
CA LYS A 631 -8.57 25.43 -5.19
C LYS A 631 -9.88 24.93 -5.77
N VAL A 632 -10.83 24.65 -4.89
CA VAL A 632 -12.18 24.20 -5.24
C VAL A 632 -13.21 24.85 -4.32
N ARG A 633 -14.38 25.16 -4.86
CA ARG A 633 -15.51 25.61 -4.05
C ARG A 633 -16.34 24.43 -3.59
N CYS A 634 -16.84 24.50 -2.37
CA CYS A 634 -17.79 23.54 -1.82
C CYS A 634 -18.62 24.17 -0.71
N MET A 635 -19.64 23.48 -0.25
CA MET A 635 -20.35 23.85 0.96
C MET A 635 -19.62 23.28 2.19
N CYS A 636 -19.56 24.04 3.27
CA CYS A 636 -19.05 23.56 4.55
C CYS A 636 -20.16 22.93 5.42
N ARG A 637 -19.73 22.11 6.36
CA ARG A 637 -20.57 21.57 7.44
C ARG A 637 -19.81 21.62 8.76
N PHE A 638 -20.40 22.20 9.78
CA PHE A 638 -19.80 22.25 11.11
C PHE A 638 -20.06 20.96 11.90
N SER A 639 -19.08 20.51 12.66
CA SER A 639 -19.19 19.34 13.50
C SER A 639 -18.20 19.40 14.67
N GLU A 640 -18.70 19.16 15.88
CA GLU A 640 -17.87 18.98 17.08
C GLU A 640 -17.08 17.64 17.08
N SER A 641 -17.27 16.82 16.06
CA SER A 641 -16.51 15.57 15.88
C SER A 641 -15.17 15.75 15.18
N VAL A 642 -14.77 17.00 14.91
CA VAL A 642 -13.56 17.33 14.16
C VAL A 642 -12.68 18.27 14.97
N GLU A 643 -11.40 17.93 15.09
CA GLU A 643 -10.40 18.80 15.69
C GLU A 643 -10.20 20.08 14.88
N PRO A 644 -9.98 21.25 15.51
CA PRO A 644 -9.86 22.54 14.83
C PRO A 644 -8.78 22.58 13.74
N GLY A 645 -7.68 21.85 13.90
CA GLY A 645 -6.59 21.79 12.91
C GLY A 645 -6.82 20.83 11.74
N THR A 646 -8.02 20.23 11.63
CA THR A 646 -8.33 19.20 10.62
C THR A 646 -9.65 19.51 9.94
N VAL A 647 -9.69 19.26 8.63
CA VAL A 647 -10.92 19.22 7.83
C VAL A 647 -11.04 17.89 7.12
N TRP A 648 -12.25 17.43 6.83
CA TRP A 648 -12.44 16.19 6.13
C TRP A 648 -13.65 16.20 5.21
N THR A 649 -13.64 15.31 4.24
CA THR A 649 -14.76 15.09 3.33
C THR A 649 -14.92 13.60 3.00
N TRP A 650 -16.06 13.21 2.44
CA TRP A 650 -16.21 11.89 1.85
C TRP A 650 -15.39 11.81 0.57
N ASN A 651 -14.65 10.73 0.38
CA ASN A 651 -13.94 10.53 -0.87
C ASN A 651 -14.92 10.20 -2.01
N ALA A 652 -14.59 10.68 -3.20
CA ALA A 652 -15.23 10.30 -4.45
C ALA A 652 -16.74 10.63 -4.61
N ILE A 653 -17.30 11.50 -3.76
CA ILE A 653 -18.65 12.04 -3.97
C ILE A 653 -18.56 13.34 -4.75
N GLY A 654 -18.70 13.24 -6.06
CA GLY A 654 -18.67 14.35 -7.00
C GLY A 654 -18.58 13.84 -8.43
N LYS A 655 -19.19 14.57 -9.35
CA LYS A 655 -19.24 14.26 -10.78
C LYS A 655 -18.90 15.48 -11.59
N ALA A 656 -18.20 15.28 -12.68
CA ALA A 656 -18.06 16.33 -13.68
C ALA A 656 -19.32 16.46 -14.50
N SER A 657 -19.54 17.68 -15.02
CA SER A 657 -20.59 17.95 -15.99
C SER A 657 -20.40 17.07 -17.23
N GLY A 658 -21.47 16.51 -17.75
CA GLY A 658 -21.47 15.64 -18.93
C GLY A 658 -21.00 14.21 -18.70
N SER A 659 -20.48 13.85 -17.52
CA SER A 659 -20.09 12.48 -17.21
C SER A 659 -21.27 11.60 -16.82
N TRP A 660 -21.14 10.27 -16.94
CA TRP A 660 -22.13 9.29 -16.48
C TRP A 660 -23.51 9.42 -17.13
N GLY A 661 -23.57 9.99 -18.35
CA GLY A 661 -24.79 10.29 -19.02
C GLY A 661 -25.59 11.47 -18.43
N LEU A 662 -24.98 12.28 -17.58
CA LEU A 662 -25.56 13.49 -17.03
C LEU A 662 -25.59 14.58 -18.09
N ASP A 663 -26.70 15.35 -18.14
CA ASP A 663 -26.74 16.58 -18.90
C ASP A 663 -25.70 17.61 -18.41
N ASP A 664 -25.18 18.44 -19.31
CA ASP A 664 -24.16 19.46 -18.97
C ASP A 664 -24.63 20.43 -17.88
N LYS A 665 -25.92 20.58 -17.68
CA LYS A 665 -26.52 21.43 -16.66
C LYS A 665 -27.04 20.66 -15.45
N ALA A 666 -26.80 19.35 -15.39
CA ALA A 666 -27.27 18.52 -14.29
C ALA A 666 -26.80 19.05 -12.94
N ASN A 667 -27.73 19.19 -12.00
CA ASN A 667 -27.42 19.67 -10.67
C ASN A 667 -26.48 18.74 -9.89
N GLU A 668 -26.42 17.48 -10.25
CA GLU A 668 -25.54 16.47 -9.65
C GLU A 668 -24.07 16.84 -9.77
N SER A 669 -23.65 17.47 -10.87
CA SER A 669 -22.27 17.95 -11.06
C SER A 669 -21.90 19.12 -10.15
N LYS A 670 -22.89 19.73 -9.48
CA LYS A 670 -22.72 20.88 -8.58
C LYS A 670 -22.80 20.52 -7.09
N LYS A 671 -23.12 19.27 -6.75
CA LYS A 671 -23.41 18.83 -5.40
C LYS A 671 -22.24 18.18 -4.68
N GLY A 672 -21.16 17.87 -5.37
CA GLY A 672 -20.00 17.21 -4.80
C GLY A 672 -18.68 17.82 -5.25
N PHE A 673 -17.63 17.48 -4.53
CA PHE A 673 -16.27 17.88 -4.88
C PHE A 673 -15.26 16.82 -4.40
N LEU A 674 -14.03 16.90 -4.88
CA LEU A 674 -12.98 15.96 -4.54
C LEU A 674 -11.74 16.69 -4.07
N LEU A 675 -11.15 16.27 -2.96
CA LEU A 675 -9.83 16.75 -2.52
C LEU A 675 -8.71 16.32 -3.48
N ASN A 676 -8.91 15.28 -4.28
CA ASN A 676 -7.96 14.88 -5.34
C ASN A 676 -7.61 16.01 -6.32
N HIS A 677 -8.48 17.01 -6.45
CA HIS A 677 -8.20 18.20 -7.23
C HIS A 677 -7.16 19.13 -6.60
N LEU A 678 -6.86 18.93 -5.33
CA LEU A 678 -5.98 19.79 -4.51
C LEU A 678 -4.68 19.08 -4.12
N ILE A 679 -4.58 17.76 -4.33
CA ILE A 679 -3.41 16.95 -4.01
C ILE A 679 -2.47 16.96 -5.21
N THR A 680 -1.18 17.07 -4.99
CA THR A 680 -0.17 16.88 -6.04
C THR A 680 0.58 15.57 -5.86
N GLU A 681 1.00 14.98 -6.97
CA GLU A 681 1.90 13.82 -6.97
C GLU A 681 3.37 14.20 -6.84
N GLU A 682 3.70 15.47 -7.07
CA GLU A 682 5.06 16.00 -7.00
C GLU A 682 5.10 17.23 -6.11
N ILE A 683 6.03 17.23 -5.19
CA ILE A 683 6.32 18.32 -4.26
C ILE A 683 7.79 18.74 -4.41
N PRO A 684 8.16 19.96 -3.98
CA PRO A 684 9.56 20.32 -3.88
C PRO A 684 10.34 19.29 -3.06
N ALA A 685 11.55 18.96 -3.49
CA ALA A 685 12.39 18.04 -2.72
C ALA A 685 12.74 18.66 -1.36
N ALA A 686 12.54 17.91 -0.29
CA ALA A 686 12.92 18.35 1.06
C ALA A 686 14.46 18.45 1.23
N THR A 687 15.20 17.73 0.38
CA THR A 687 16.65 17.73 0.34
C THR A 687 17.11 17.89 -1.11
N GLY A 688 17.99 18.86 -1.37
CA GLY A 688 18.52 19.12 -2.72
C GLY A 688 17.61 20.01 -3.56
N GLU A 689 17.88 20.07 -4.87
CA GLU A 689 17.11 20.82 -5.85
C GLU A 689 16.13 19.91 -6.59
N GLY A 690 15.02 20.47 -7.05
CA GLY A 690 14.05 19.78 -7.89
C GLY A 690 12.78 19.36 -7.17
N VAL A 691 12.15 18.31 -7.68
CA VAL A 691 10.89 17.76 -7.17
C VAL A 691 11.05 16.29 -6.80
N CYS A 692 10.26 15.85 -5.84
CA CYS A 692 10.13 14.43 -5.51
C CYS A 692 8.66 14.00 -5.51
N SER A 693 8.42 12.72 -5.60
CA SER A 693 7.05 12.20 -5.48
C SER A 693 6.52 12.40 -4.06
N ASN A 694 5.27 12.83 -3.96
CA ASN A 694 4.51 12.91 -2.72
C ASN A 694 4.09 11.51 -2.25
N SER A 695 5.07 10.73 -1.89
CA SER A 695 4.92 9.33 -1.51
C SER A 695 5.97 8.90 -0.50
N ASP A 696 5.72 7.79 0.16
CA ASP A 696 6.68 7.17 1.06
C ASP A 696 7.99 6.83 0.33
N PRO A 697 9.15 7.30 0.80
CA PRO A 697 10.43 7.14 0.11
C PRO A 697 10.92 5.69 -0.04
N ILE A 698 10.37 4.77 0.74
CA ILE A 698 10.77 3.35 0.77
C ILE A 698 9.84 2.50 -0.10
N THR A 699 8.54 2.69 0.08
CA THR A 699 7.50 1.85 -0.53
C THR A 699 6.81 2.49 -1.73
N GLY A 700 6.93 3.81 -1.89
CA GLY A 700 6.20 4.55 -2.92
C GLY A 700 4.71 4.70 -2.63
N GLN A 701 4.24 4.38 -1.44
CA GLN A 701 2.85 4.60 -1.07
C GLN A 701 2.50 6.08 -1.12
N ALA A 702 1.49 6.44 -1.90
CA ALA A 702 1.10 7.84 -2.10
C ALA A 702 0.64 8.52 -0.80
N GLY A 703 1.09 9.74 -0.58
CA GLY A 703 0.79 10.59 0.59
C GLY A 703 -0.58 11.27 0.50
N TRP A 704 -1.64 10.49 0.32
CA TRP A 704 -3.00 10.99 0.13
C TRP A 704 -3.52 11.90 1.26
N TYR A 705 -3.01 11.74 2.47
CA TYR A 705 -3.47 12.44 3.66
C TYR A 705 -2.48 13.48 4.19
N ASP A 706 -1.45 13.79 3.40
CA ASP A 706 -0.48 14.85 3.75
C ASP A 706 -0.97 16.25 3.36
N LEU A 707 -2.09 16.33 2.62
CA LEU A 707 -2.64 17.57 2.06
C LEU A 707 -2.88 18.64 3.13
N ARG A 708 -2.36 19.82 2.86
CA ARG A 708 -2.59 21.03 3.65
C ARG A 708 -3.40 22.05 2.89
N VAL A 709 -4.36 22.67 3.57
CA VAL A 709 -5.29 23.64 2.97
C VAL A 709 -5.52 24.85 3.86
N ARG A 710 -6.02 25.92 3.23
CA ARG A 710 -6.74 27.00 3.88
C ARG A 710 -8.18 27.06 3.39
N VAL A 711 -9.05 27.66 4.19
CA VAL A 711 -10.46 27.84 3.85
C VAL A 711 -10.86 29.31 4.05
N TYR A 712 -11.74 29.81 3.18
CA TYR A 712 -12.28 31.17 3.29
C TYR A 712 -13.61 31.25 2.58
N LYS A 713 -14.43 32.23 2.97
CA LYS A 713 -15.77 32.42 2.40
C LYS A 713 -15.71 32.71 0.91
N ALA A 714 -16.54 32.04 0.13
CA ALA A 714 -16.75 32.41 -1.28
C ALA A 714 -17.55 33.71 -1.39
N GLY A 715 -17.28 34.52 -2.39
CA GLY A 715 -17.99 35.77 -2.64
C GLY A 715 -19.49 35.53 -2.93
N ASP A 716 -20.34 36.49 -2.56
CA ASP A 716 -21.78 36.38 -2.79
C ASP A 716 -22.14 36.37 -4.28
N ASP A 717 -21.29 36.96 -5.13
CA ASP A 717 -21.43 37.01 -6.59
C ASP A 717 -20.87 35.78 -7.29
N GLU A 718 -20.19 34.89 -6.57
CA GLU A 718 -19.61 33.69 -7.16
C GLU A 718 -20.65 32.60 -7.37
N PRO A 719 -20.50 31.79 -8.45
CA PRO A 719 -21.42 30.66 -8.69
C PRO A 719 -21.44 29.67 -7.50
N LYS A 720 -22.62 29.31 -7.06
CA LYS A 720 -22.82 28.31 -6.00
C LYS A 720 -22.69 26.90 -6.58
N GLU A 721 -21.51 26.59 -7.05
CA GLU A 721 -21.16 25.29 -7.63
C GLU A 721 -19.72 24.91 -7.32
N THR A 722 -19.44 23.60 -7.34
CA THR A 722 -18.10 23.05 -7.18
C THR A 722 -17.32 23.26 -8.48
N SER A 723 -16.17 23.93 -8.40
CA SER A 723 -15.35 24.22 -9.57
C SER A 723 -13.87 24.25 -9.19
N PRO A 724 -13.10 23.23 -9.54
CA PRO A 724 -11.67 23.24 -9.28
C PRO A 724 -11.00 24.35 -10.10
N GLN A 725 -9.99 25.00 -9.50
CA GLN A 725 -9.12 25.96 -10.16
C GLN A 725 -7.68 25.54 -9.96
N PHE A 726 -6.94 25.48 -11.06
CA PHE A 726 -5.56 25.03 -11.05
C PHE A 726 -4.69 25.99 -11.86
N GLU A 727 -3.43 26.06 -11.52
CA GLU A 727 -2.43 26.57 -12.44
C GLU A 727 -2.31 25.59 -13.60
N THR A 728 -2.37 26.12 -14.82
CA THR A 728 -2.15 25.30 -16.01
C THR A 728 -0.70 24.84 -16.05
N MET A 729 -0.49 23.58 -16.41
CA MET A 729 0.84 23.04 -16.65
C MET A 729 1.54 23.86 -17.73
N LYS A 730 2.79 24.25 -17.49
CA LYS A 730 3.60 24.91 -18.51
C LYS A 730 3.76 23.97 -19.70
N ARG A 731 3.34 24.42 -20.85
CA ARG A 731 3.47 23.67 -22.10
C ARG A 731 4.80 23.93 -22.76
N VAL A 732 5.25 22.94 -23.51
CA VAL A 732 6.38 23.16 -24.41
C VAL A 732 5.94 24.17 -25.48
N PRO A 733 6.75 25.19 -25.77
CA PRO A 733 6.39 26.19 -26.79
C PRO A 733 6.03 25.54 -28.12
N GLY A 734 4.92 25.97 -28.73
CA GLY A 734 4.42 25.42 -30.00
C GLY A 734 3.46 24.24 -29.87
N MET A 735 3.19 23.74 -28.68
CA MET A 735 2.20 22.67 -28.47
C MET A 735 0.82 23.27 -28.16
N GLU A 736 -0.16 22.86 -28.95
CA GLU A 736 -1.57 23.16 -28.71
C GLU A 736 -2.26 22.00 -27.97
N PRO A 737 -3.27 22.27 -27.12
CA PRO A 737 -4.06 21.20 -26.51
C PRO A 737 -4.78 20.40 -27.59
N ALA A 738 -4.94 19.10 -27.32
CA ALA A 738 -5.75 18.26 -28.19
C ALA A 738 -7.20 18.78 -28.27
N ARG A 739 -7.71 18.81 -29.48
CA ARG A 739 -9.12 19.04 -29.75
C ARG A 739 -9.70 17.71 -30.22
N GLY A 740 -10.54 17.09 -29.41
CA GLY A 740 -11.00 15.74 -29.69
C GLY A 740 -12.50 15.64 -29.89
N LEU A 741 -12.96 14.51 -30.40
CA LEU A 741 -14.37 14.13 -30.56
C LEU A 741 -15.16 14.19 -29.25
N TRP A 742 -14.46 14.08 -28.12
CA TRP A 742 -15.00 14.12 -26.78
C TRP A 742 -15.17 15.55 -26.22
N GLN A 743 -14.85 16.60 -26.98
CA GLN A 743 -14.95 18.00 -26.50
C GLN A 743 -16.35 18.36 -26.02
N SER A 744 -17.39 17.88 -26.69
CA SER A 744 -18.77 18.12 -26.27
C SER A 744 -19.09 17.45 -24.94
N PHE A 745 -18.63 16.25 -24.75
CA PHE A 745 -18.76 15.49 -23.49
C PHE A 745 -17.84 16.04 -22.40
N ALA A 746 -16.60 16.29 -22.74
CA ALA A 746 -15.58 16.72 -21.80
C ALA A 746 -15.57 18.25 -21.53
N LYS A 747 -16.48 19.01 -22.11
CA LYS A 747 -16.53 20.48 -22.00
C LYS A 747 -16.49 20.96 -20.54
N GLY A 748 -17.17 20.28 -19.64
CA GLY A 748 -17.15 20.55 -18.22
C GLY A 748 -15.89 20.05 -17.50
N LEU A 749 -15.16 19.09 -18.10
CA LEU A 749 -13.93 18.53 -17.52
C LEU A 749 -12.70 19.39 -17.80
N LEU A 750 -12.71 20.11 -18.93
CA LEU A 750 -11.59 20.89 -19.40
C LEU A 750 -11.74 22.39 -19.06
N ASN A 751 -12.24 22.69 -17.87
CA ASN A 751 -12.31 24.07 -17.39
C ASN A 751 -10.93 24.72 -17.46
N GLY A 752 -10.79 25.75 -18.29
CA GLY A 752 -9.52 26.44 -18.53
C GLY A 752 -8.87 26.21 -19.89
N VAL A 753 -9.32 25.24 -20.67
CA VAL A 753 -8.99 25.19 -22.10
C VAL A 753 -9.81 26.26 -22.77
N SER A 754 -9.19 27.40 -23.09
CA SER A 754 -9.86 28.53 -23.71
C SER A 754 -10.59 28.08 -24.98
N ASN A 755 -11.90 28.31 -25.05
CA ASN A 755 -12.70 28.22 -26.25
C ASN A 755 -12.33 29.34 -27.27
N ASN A 756 -11.05 29.49 -27.58
CA ASN A 756 -10.61 30.32 -28.70
C ASN A 756 -10.57 29.49 -29.99
N GLY A 757 -11.66 28.78 -30.26
CA GLY A 757 -11.97 28.21 -31.55
C GLY A 757 -13.03 29.07 -32.20
N SER A 758 -12.60 30.12 -32.91
CA SER A 758 -13.49 30.82 -33.81
C SER A 758 -14.23 29.84 -34.72
N SER A 759 -15.54 29.89 -34.65
CA SER A 759 -16.41 29.43 -35.68
C SER A 759 -15.90 29.82 -37.08
N ASN A 760 -15.39 28.84 -37.80
CA ASN A 760 -15.37 28.85 -39.25
C ASN A 760 -16.02 27.56 -39.73
N GLU A 761 -17.32 27.48 -39.51
CA GLU A 761 -18.20 26.72 -40.40
C GLU A 761 -18.58 27.65 -41.54
N LYS A 762 -18.03 27.37 -42.70
CA LYS A 762 -18.67 27.54 -44.00
C LYS A 762 -17.89 26.76 -45.06
N GLY A 763 -18.50 25.70 -45.51
CA GLY A 763 -18.09 24.95 -46.68
C GLY A 763 -18.44 23.49 -46.57
#